data_a60c0364fd97c14ccfc5304521ff3bde
#
_entry.id   a60c0364fd97c14ccfc5304521ff3bde
#
_cell.length_a   1.000
_cell.length_b   1.000
_cell.length_c   1.000
_cell.angle_alpha   90.00
_cell.angle_beta   90.00
_cell.angle_gamma   90.00
#
_symmetry.space_group_name_H-M   'P 1'
#
loop_
_entity.id
_entity.type
_entity.pdbx_description
1 polymer ?
#
loop_
_entity_poly.entity_id
_entity_poly.type
_entity_poly.pdbx_seq_one_letter_code
_entity_poly.pdbx_strand_id
1 'polypeptide(L)'
;IAKQLWRFSASNFREALQRMPELGGLSRRIESGRAEGDRQLDLLVDLTERLDRLPRHISMHPCGVILGDATLLHRTPVQPSGMGLPMSQFDKHDMDPMGFLKLDILGVRMQSAIAYTIAEVERTTGERIDLEQVPLDDDATYAMIRTTHTLGCFQIESPGQRELVGKLAPREFNDLTVDISLFRPGPMQSDMVRPFLEQRHGWAPAHYPHPDLRPVLAETHGVTVFHEQVLRTMDVMTGCGLARADEHRRLLGGPQEHLVEEAFRTGALARGYSLEVIDEVWATLSAFGSFGFCKAHGAAFAVPTYHSAWLKTHHPAAFMAAILEHDPGMYPARLMVAEARRMGIPVLPVDVNASSRHVHVEWVPAHPEIDDGAPGRWGIRLPLTSLSGLSEAETDRLDAGRPYRSLADVRDRARPTARNLERLAQLGALDCLLPPGGASRTDLVHHLELQHSTTRGTAPGRTAPRSRSARPRQVEGQLALDLPDTELTALAPLFPDPAPAARVRTELELTALDVTAHLMDSHAPYLDALGVTRAKDLLGLRTQSRVLVAGVRVATQTPPMRSGKRVVFLSVDDGTGCVDASFFTEAQHASGEMLFSARLLLIEGTVRRTGDRAVSVQAVRAWDLHRPETLPDPDYLDATR
;
A
#
# COMPACT_ATOMS: atom_id res chain seq x y z
N ILE A 1 -4.40 -10.48 -16.55
CA ILE A 1 -4.59 -11.95 -16.44
C ILE A 1 -3.66 -12.51 -15.36
N ALA A 2 -2.34 -12.48 -15.52
CA ALA A 2 -1.40 -13.16 -14.62
C ALA A 2 -1.56 -12.76 -13.13
N LYS A 3 -1.80 -11.46 -12.82
CA LYS A 3 -2.03 -10.99 -11.46
C LYS A 3 -3.33 -11.51 -10.83
N GLN A 4 -4.32 -11.87 -11.64
CA GLN A 4 -5.61 -12.38 -11.18
C GLN A 4 -5.56 -13.89 -10.93
N LEU A 5 -4.72 -14.60 -11.68
CA LEU A 5 -4.61 -16.05 -11.66
C LEU A 5 -3.51 -16.60 -10.73
N TRP A 6 -2.85 -15.79 -9.95
CA TRP A 6 -1.69 -16.18 -9.13
C TRP A 6 -1.92 -17.33 -8.14
N ARG A 7 -3.19 -17.64 -7.84
CA ARG A 7 -3.59 -18.75 -6.94
C ARG A 7 -3.91 -20.07 -7.66
N PHE A 8 -3.98 -20.02 -8.99
CA PHE A 8 -4.27 -21.21 -9.78
C PHE A 8 -2.99 -21.82 -10.31
N SER A 9 -2.92 -23.17 -10.32
CA SER A 9 -1.85 -23.83 -11.06
C SER A 9 -2.06 -23.61 -12.57
N ALA A 10 -0.98 -23.68 -13.33
CA ALA A 10 -1.07 -23.49 -14.77
C ALA A 10 -1.98 -24.54 -15.43
N SER A 11 -2.04 -25.78 -14.89
CA SER A 11 -2.94 -26.84 -15.36
C SER A 11 -4.43 -26.50 -15.27
N ASN A 12 -4.82 -25.56 -14.38
CA ASN A 12 -6.21 -25.15 -14.20
C ASN A 12 -6.51 -23.78 -14.84
N PHE A 13 -5.64 -23.33 -15.75
CA PHE A 13 -5.72 -22.00 -16.33
C PHE A 13 -7.04 -21.77 -17.07
N ARG A 14 -7.47 -22.72 -17.92
CA ARG A 14 -8.73 -22.64 -18.67
C ARG A 14 -9.96 -22.63 -17.74
N GLU A 15 -9.97 -23.48 -16.73
CA GLU A 15 -11.03 -23.52 -15.73
C GLU A 15 -11.11 -22.21 -14.94
N ALA A 16 -9.96 -21.65 -14.59
CA ALA A 16 -9.89 -20.36 -13.89
C ALA A 16 -10.43 -19.21 -14.74
N LEU A 17 -10.15 -19.19 -16.05
CA LEU A 17 -10.73 -18.20 -16.98
C LEU A 17 -12.25 -18.25 -17.01
N GLN A 18 -12.84 -19.45 -16.98
CA GLN A 18 -14.30 -19.64 -16.99
C GLN A 18 -14.96 -19.27 -15.65
N ARG A 19 -14.28 -19.54 -14.53
CA ARG A 19 -14.79 -19.28 -13.18
C ARG A 19 -14.73 -17.81 -12.76
N MET A 20 -13.89 -17.00 -13.42
CA MET A 20 -13.69 -15.61 -13.02
C MET A 20 -14.55 -14.66 -13.86
N PRO A 21 -15.51 -13.92 -13.25
CA PRO A 21 -16.41 -13.01 -13.97
C PRO A 21 -15.65 -11.96 -14.80
N GLU A 22 -14.53 -11.46 -14.29
CA GLU A 22 -13.69 -10.46 -14.96
C GLU A 22 -12.95 -11.02 -16.19
N LEU A 23 -12.80 -12.31 -16.31
CA LEU A 23 -12.14 -12.98 -17.46
C LEU A 23 -13.14 -13.61 -18.41
N GLY A 24 -14.43 -13.50 -18.16
CA GLY A 24 -15.48 -14.06 -19.01
C GLY A 24 -15.46 -13.54 -20.45
N GLY A 25 -15.08 -12.27 -20.66
CA GLY A 25 -14.86 -11.70 -21.99
C GLY A 25 -13.71 -12.39 -22.74
N LEU A 26 -12.61 -12.67 -22.06
CA LEU A 26 -11.47 -13.38 -22.62
C LEU A 26 -11.82 -14.86 -22.90
N SER A 27 -12.54 -15.53 -21.99
CA SER A 27 -13.00 -16.90 -22.18
C SER A 27 -13.85 -17.01 -23.45
N ARG A 28 -14.84 -16.12 -23.64
CA ARG A 28 -15.67 -16.07 -24.84
C ARG A 28 -14.87 -15.82 -26.12
N ARG A 29 -13.86 -14.93 -26.09
CA ARG A 29 -12.97 -14.69 -27.24
C ARG A 29 -12.13 -15.90 -27.60
N ILE A 30 -11.69 -16.70 -26.63
CA ILE A 30 -10.96 -17.95 -26.86
C ILE A 30 -11.90 -18.96 -27.53
N GLU A 31 -13.12 -19.06 -27.04
CA GLU A 31 -14.14 -19.99 -27.57
C GLU A 31 -14.58 -19.60 -28.99
N SER A 32 -14.87 -18.31 -29.24
CA SER A 32 -15.25 -17.82 -30.59
C SER A 32 -14.09 -17.92 -31.58
N GLY A 33 -12.89 -17.51 -31.18
CA GLY A 33 -11.70 -17.63 -32.03
C GLY A 33 -11.41 -19.10 -32.44
N ARG A 34 -11.62 -20.05 -31.51
CA ARG A 34 -11.51 -21.46 -31.79
C ARG A 34 -12.53 -21.93 -32.83
N ALA A 35 -13.76 -21.43 -32.77
CA ALA A 35 -14.83 -21.76 -33.72
C ALA A 35 -14.57 -21.12 -35.10
N GLU A 36 -13.98 -19.92 -35.15
CA GLU A 36 -13.67 -19.16 -36.35
C GLU A 36 -12.31 -19.52 -36.99
N GLY A 37 -11.54 -20.40 -36.36
CA GLY A 37 -10.22 -20.85 -36.85
C GLY A 37 -9.05 -20.00 -36.39
N ASP A 38 -9.28 -18.92 -35.63
CA ASP A 38 -8.21 -18.17 -34.92
C ASP A 38 -7.86 -18.89 -33.60
N ARG A 39 -6.80 -19.70 -33.68
CA ARG A 39 -6.35 -20.54 -32.54
C ARG A 39 -5.24 -19.91 -31.70
N GLN A 40 -4.84 -18.69 -31.93
CA GLN A 40 -3.67 -18.11 -31.24
C GLN A 40 -3.85 -18.03 -29.73
N LEU A 41 -5.02 -17.55 -29.26
CA LEU A 41 -5.31 -17.47 -27.82
C LEU A 41 -5.50 -18.86 -27.20
N ASP A 42 -6.16 -19.79 -27.93
CA ASP A 42 -6.33 -21.18 -27.47
C ASP A 42 -4.98 -21.88 -27.34
N LEU A 43 -4.08 -21.68 -28.33
CA LEU A 43 -2.71 -22.20 -28.28
C LEU A 43 -1.92 -21.65 -27.11
N LEU A 44 -2.07 -20.33 -26.81
CA LEU A 44 -1.42 -19.71 -25.65
C LEU A 44 -1.88 -20.37 -24.34
N VAL A 45 -3.19 -20.64 -24.21
CA VAL A 45 -3.75 -21.33 -23.03
C VAL A 45 -3.20 -22.75 -22.93
N ASP A 46 -3.24 -23.51 -24.03
CA ASP A 46 -2.73 -24.89 -24.09
C ASP A 46 -1.24 -24.98 -23.73
N LEU A 47 -0.41 -24.07 -24.29
CA LEU A 47 1.00 -24.00 -23.94
C LEU A 47 1.22 -23.64 -22.47
N THR A 48 0.41 -22.71 -21.91
CA THR A 48 0.50 -22.34 -20.50
C THR A 48 0.16 -23.53 -19.60
N GLU A 49 -0.88 -24.30 -19.91
CA GLU A 49 -1.27 -25.51 -19.17
C GLU A 49 -0.17 -26.59 -19.22
N ARG A 50 0.50 -26.75 -20.35
CA ARG A 50 1.63 -27.69 -20.52
C ARG A 50 2.90 -27.29 -19.76
N LEU A 51 3.04 -26.01 -19.40
CA LEU A 51 4.17 -25.52 -18.60
C LEU A 51 4.00 -25.84 -17.11
N ASP A 52 2.85 -26.40 -16.69
CA ASP A 52 2.61 -26.73 -15.29
C ASP A 52 3.70 -27.66 -14.74
N ARG A 53 4.19 -27.35 -13.54
CA ARG A 53 5.26 -28.08 -12.83
C ARG A 53 6.61 -28.15 -13.54
N LEU A 54 6.80 -27.49 -14.67
CA LEU A 54 8.12 -27.38 -15.26
C LEU A 54 8.96 -26.35 -14.47
N PRO A 55 10.23 -26.66 -14.18
CA PRO A 55 11.10 -25.71 -13.49
C PRO A 55 11.36 -24.51 -14.41
N ARG A 56 11.18 -23.29 -13.86
CA ARG A 56 11.44 -22.05 -14.57
C ARG A 56 12.88 -21.58 -14.37
N HIS A 57 13.29 -21.42 -13.13
CA HIS A 57 14.63 -21.05 -12.72
C HIS A 57 14.77 -21.20 -11.20
N ILE A 58 16.01 -21.24 -10.73
CA ILE A 58 16.32 -21.10 -9.32
C ILE A 58 16.35 -19.60 -8.99
N SER A 59 15.67 -19.20 -7.93
CA SER A 59 15.73 -17.84 -7.40
C SER A 59 16.13 -17.83 -5.93
N MET A 60 16.94 -16.82 -5.58
CA MET A 60 17.33 -16.61 -4.19
C MET A 60 16.14 -16.19 -3.35
N HIS A 61 16.00 -16.76 -2.16
CA HIS A 61 15.04 -16.29 -1.17
C HIS A 61 15.44 -14.87 -0.69
N PRO A 62 14.53 -13.89 -0.67
CA PRO A 62 14.90 -12.50 -0.39
C PRO A 62 15.37 -12.25 1.04
N CYS A 63 15.03 -13.13 1.98
CA CYS A 63 15.22 -12.91 3.42
C CYS A 63 15.98 -14.05 4.10
N GLY A 64 16.07 -15.25 3.50
CA GLY A 64 16.65 -16.42 4.14
C GLY A 64 18.17 -16.43 4.06
N VAL A 65 18.83 -16.42 5.21
CA VAL A 65 20.30 -16.53 5.32
C VAL A 65 20.63 -17.83 6.02
N ILE A 66 21.44 -18.68 5.38
CA ILE A 66 21.95 -19.92 5.96
C ILE A 66 23.23 -19.59 6.72
N LEU A 67 23.24 -19.86 8.04
CA LEU A 67 24.44 -19.75 8.85
C LEU A 67 25.26 -21.03 8.74
N GLY A 68 26.56 -20.86 8.56
CA GLY A 68 27.52 -21.95 8.52
C GLY A 68 28.95 -21.48 8.51
N ASP A 69 29.84 -22.39 8.78
CA ASP A 69 31.28 -22.25 8.63
C ASP A 69 31.75 -22.81 7.27
N ALA A 70 33.07 -22.97 7.10
CA ALA A 70 33.66 -23.54 5.88
C ALA A 70 33.13 -24.94 5.54
N THR A 71 32.59 -25.70 6.51
CA THR A 71 32.02 -27.04 6.29
C THR A 71 30.65 -26.99 5.62
N LEU A 72 30.00 -25.81 5.54
CA LEU A 72 28.75 -25.62 4.81
C LEU A 72 28.87 -26.07 3.36
N LEU A 73 30.00 -25.75 2.71
CA LEU A 73 30.26 -26.13 1.31
C LEU A 73 30.41 -27.64 1.09
N HIS A 74 30.64 -28.42 2.13
CA HIS A 74 30.63 -29.88 2.06
C HIS A 74 29.24 -30.48 2.05
N ARG A 75 28.21 -29.69 2.43
CA ARG A 75 26.83 -30.14 2.61
C ARG A 75 25.86 -29.58 1.57
N THR A 76 26.16 -28.40 0.98
CA THR A 76 25.30 -27.80 -0.02
C THR A 76 26.13 -27.24 -1.20
N PRO A 77 25.70 -27.53 -2.44
CA PRO A 77 26.22 -26.82 -3.60
C PRO A 77 25.82 -25.35 -3.55
N VAL A 78 26.73 -24.47 -3.97
CA VAL A 78 26.52 -23.01 -4.00
C VAL A 78 26.74 -22.51 -5.41
N GLN A 79 25.87 -21.60 -5.85
CA GLN A 79 26.02 -20.89 -7.12
C GLN A 79 25.76 -19.39 -6.95
N PRO A 80 26.26 -18.53 -7.84
CA PRO A 80 25.91 -17.12 -7.81
C PRO A 80 24.44 -16.91 -8.17
N SER A 81 23.74 -16.05 -7.40
CA SER A 81 22.39 -15.59 -7.73
C SER A 81 22.42 -14.52 -8.83
N GLY A 82 21.26 -14.13 -9.36
CA GLY A 82 21.12 -12.99 -10.27
C GLY A 82 21.63 -11.65 -9.71
N MET A 83 21.78 -11.55 -8.39
CA MET A 83 22.35 -10.39 -7.68
C MET A 83 23.86 -10.54 -7.39
N GLY A 84 24.48 -11.62 -7.83
CA GLY A 84 25.89 -11.91 -7.56
C GLY A 84 26.20 -12.43 -6.15
N LEU A 85 25.18 -12.63 -5.30
CA LEU A 85 25.36 -13.21 -3.97
C LEU A 85 25.40 -14.73 -4.04
N PRO A 86 26.18 -15.42 -3.15
CA PRO A 86 26.18 -16.87 -3.09
C PRO A 86 24.81 -17.40 -2.66
N MET A 87 24.32 -18.43 -3.34
CA MET A 87 23.01 -19.04 -3.12
C MET A 87 23.15 -20.56 -3.03
N SER A 88 22.62 -21.16 -1.96
CA SER A 88 22.49 -22.61 -1.86
C SER A 88 21.51 -23.12 -2.91
N GLN A 89 21.79 -24.29 -3.48
CA GLN A 89 20.88 -24.98 -4.39
C GLN A 89 19.76 -25.76 -3.66
N PHE A 90 19.88 -25.93 -2.35
CA PHE A 90 18.83 -26.52 -1.52
C PHE A 90 17.75 -25.51 -1.16
N ASP A 91 16.51 -25.98 -1.07
CA ASP A 91 15.36 -25.17 -0.74
C ASP A 91 14.98 -25.25 0.77
N LYS A 92 13.86 -24.60 1.12
CA LYS A 92 13.40 -24.54 2.52
C LYS A 92 13.09 -25.92 3.13
N HIS A 93 12.77 -26.94 2.32
CA HIS A 93 12.43 -28.27 2.76
C HIS A 93 13.68 -29.12 3.08
N ASP A 94 14.83 -28.71 2.54
CA ASP A 94 16.10 -29.39 2.77
C ASP A 94 16.80 -28.88 4.04
N MET A 95 16.40 -27.72 4.58
CA MET A 95 17.14 -27.06 5.68
C MET A 95 17.21 -27.93 6.93
N ASP A 96 16.07 -28.36 7.45
CA ASP A 96 16.01 -29.19 8.67
C ASP A 96 16.64 -30.58 8.47
N PRO A 97 16.35 -31.34 7.39
CA PRO A 97 16.99 -32.63 7.14
C PRO A 97 18.51 -32.56 7.01
N MET A 98 19.04 -31.45 6.48
CA MET A 98 20.47 -31.24 6.30
C MET A 98 21.13 -30.60 7.54
N GLY A 99 20.36 -30.30 8.58
CA GLY A 99 20.87 -29.67 9.81
C GLY A 99 21.39 -28.26 9.60
N PHE A 100 20.78 -27.49 8.70
CA PHE A 100 21.12 -26.09 8.49
C PHE A 100 20.34 -25.16 9.41
N LEU A 101 21.03 -24.16 9.94
CA LEU A 101 20.37 -23.06 10.64
C LEU A 101 20.07 -21.95 9.63
N LYS A 102 18.78 -21.76 9.34
CA LYS A 102 18.28 -20.68 8.49
C LYS A 102 17.74 -19.55 9.36
N LEU A 103 18.22 -18.34 9.12
CA LEU A 103 17.67 -17.11 9.68
C LEU A 103 16.87 -16.37 8.63
N ASP A 104 15.70 -15.89 9.00
CA ASP A 104 14.91 -15.00 8.16
C ASP A 104 15.17 -13.54 8.60
N ILE A 105 15.91 -12.81 7.76
CA ILE A 105 16.24 -11.39 7.98
C ILE A 105 15.39 -10.56 7.04
N LEU A 106 14.24 -10.11 7.55
CA LEU A 106 13.31 -9.28 6.80
C LEU A 106 13.66 -7.79 6.95
N GLY A 107 13.87 -7.12 5.81
CA GLY A 107 13.92 -5.66 5.78
C GLY A 107 12.52 -5.08 5.98
N VAL A 108 12.36 -4.19 6.95
CA VAL A 108 11.10 -3.48 7.22
C VAL A 108 11.29 -2.02 6.84
N ARG A 109 10.80 -1.59 5.67
CA ARG A 109 10.93 -0.20 5.18
C ARG A 109 10.34 0.83 6.16
N MET A 110 9.36 0.44 6.96
CA MET A 110 8.80 1.33 7.99
C MET A 110 9.87 1.78 8.99
N GLN A 111 10.87 0.98 9.30
CA GLN A 111 11.97 1.40 10.18
C GLN A 111 12.77 2.55 9.55
N SER A 112 12.97 2.52 8.23
CA SER A 112 13.60 3.64 7.50
C SER A 112 12.72 4.88 7.54
N ALA A 113 11.40 4.74 7.37
CA ALA A 113 10.47 5.85 7.46
C ALA A 113 10.43 6.45 8.89
N ILE A 114 10.43 5.62 9.92
CA ILE A 114 10.51 6.07 11.31
C ILE A 114 11.81 6.85 11.56
N ALA A 115 12.96 6.30 11.16
CA ALA A 115 14.25 6.97 11.31
C ALA A 115 14.30 8.30 10.54
N TYR A 116 13.75 8.33 9.32
CA TYR A 116 13.65 9.56 8.54
C TYR A 116 12.76 10.61 9.19
N THR A 117 11.62 10.18 9.76
CA THR A 117 10.72 11.09 10.50
C THR A 117 11.46 11.76 11.66
N ILE A 118 12.21 10.98 12.45
CA ILE A 118 12.99 11.50 13.59
C ILE A 118 14.02 12.54 13.12
N ALA A 119 14.75 12.23 12.04
CA ALA A 119 15.72 13.15 11.47
C ALA A 119 15.08 14.44 10.94
N GLU A 120 13.90 14.37 10.32
CA GLU A 120 13.16 15.53 9.83
C GLU A 120 12.61 16.38 10.99
N VAL A 121 12.16 15.76 12.07
CA VAL A 121 11.75 16.48 13.28
C VAL A 121 12.95 17.22 13.89
N GLU A 122 14.08 16.54 14.09
CA GLU A 122 15.30 17.19 14.61
C GLU A 122 15.76 18.35 13.71
N ARG A 123 15.75 18.15 12.37
CA ARG A 123 16.13 19.19 11.41
C ARG A 123 15.22 20.42 11.46
N THR A 124 13.90 20.24 11.66
CA THR A 124 12.91 21.30 11.54
C THR A 124 12.62 22.01 12.87
N THR A 125 12.67 21.29 13.97
CA THR A 125 12.28 21.79 15.30
C THR A 125 13.44 21.80 16.30
N GLY A 126 14.52 21.09 16.05
CA GLY A 126 15.61 20.85 17.01
C GLY A 126 15.27 19.82 18.09
N GLU A 127 14.06 19.25 18.06
CA GLU A 127 13.63 18.22 19.00
C GLU A 127 14.27 16.86 18.65
N ARG A 128 14.85 16.19 19.64
CA ARG A 128 15.38 14.83 19.51
C ARG A 128 14.41 13.82 20.10
N ILE A 129 13.85 12.99 19.26
CA ILE A 129 12.95 11.92 19.65
C ILE A 129 13.75 10.67 19.97
N ASP A 130 13.61 10.17 21.20
CA ASP A 130 14.08 8.84 21.62
C ASP A 130 12.87 7.91 21.72
N LEU A 131 12.77 6.94 20.80
CA LEU A 131 11.65 6.01 20.75
C LEU A 131 11.54 5.12 21.98
N GLU A 132 12.64 4.89 22.72
CA GLU A 132 12.61 4.11 23.96
C GLU A 132 11.93 4.87 25.11
N GLN A 133 11.87 6.22 25.00
CA GLN A 133 11.21 7.09 25.98
C GLN A 133 9.76 7.43 25.60
N VAL A 134 9.30 7.05 24.40
CA VAL A 134 7.91 7.30 23.98
C VAL A 134 6.97 6.45 24.85
N PRO A 135 6.02 7.09 25.58
CA PRO A 135 5.10 6.37 26.43
C PRO A 135 4.15 5.49 25.59
N LEU A 136 3.97 4.23 25.98
CA LEU A 136 3.10 3.29 25.26
C LEU A 136 1.60 3.43 25.63
N ASP A 137 1.24 4.42 26.42
CA ASP A 137 -0.10 4.71 26.93
C ASP A 137 -0.63 6.10 26.52
N ASP A 138 -0.08 6.70 25.43
CA ASP A 138 -0.51 8.01 24.95
C ASP A 138 -1.95 7.96 24.39
N ASP A 139 -2.87 8.61 25.10
CA ASP A 139 -4.30 8.66 24.75
C ASP A 139 -4.58 9.26 23.36
N ALA A 140 -3.78 10.25 22.93
CA ALA A 140 -3.94 10.88 21.62
C ALA A 140 -3.64 9.90 20.49
N THR A 141 -2.59 9.08 20.64
CA THR A 141 -2.23 8.03 19.69
C THR A 141 -3.34 6.99 19.58
N TYR A 142 -3.85 6.48 20.70
CA TYR A 142 -4.97 5.52 20.64
C TYR A 142 -6.26 6.15 20.11
N ALA A 143 -6.50 7.44 20.41
CA ALA A 143 -7.64 8.15 19.83
C ALA A 143 -7.54 8.23 18.31
N MET A 144 -6.35 8.55 17.76
CA MET A 144 -6.10 8.53 16.32
C MET A 144 -6.29 7.13 15.73
N ILE A 145 -5.71 6.08 16.33
CA ILE A 145 -5.87 4.69 15.87
C ILE A 145 -7.37 4.31 15.80
N ARG A 146 -8.15 4.63 16.83
CA ARG A 146 -9.60 4.36 16.87
C ARG A 146 -10.39 5.09 15.80
N THR A 147 -9.87 6.18 15.22
CA THR A 147 -10.53 6.84 14.06
C THR A 147 -10.48 6.01 12.79
N THR A 148 -9.65 4.96 12.73
CA THR A 148 -9.33 4.17 11.54
C THR A 148 -8.59 4.93 10.42
N HIS A 149 -8.18 6.18 10.66
CA HIS A 149 -7.35 6.97 9.73
C HIS A 149 -5.87 6.56 9.83
N THR A 150 -5.62 5.26 9.72
CA THR A 150 -4.32 4.64 9.96
C THR A 150 -3.54 4.38 8.66
N LEU A 151 -3.87 5.08 7.56
CA LEU A 151 -3.08 5.03 6.33
C LEU A 151 -1.64 5.47 6.61
N GLY A 152 -0.69 4.71 6.11
CA GLY A 152 0.74 4.90 6.35
C GLY A 152 1.24 4.34 7.69
N CYS A 153 0.36 3.93 8.63
CA CYS A 153 0.77 3.30 9.87
C CYS A 153 1.08 1.81 9.65
N PHE A 154 2.17 1.35 10.23
CA PHE A 154 2.63 -0.02 10.07
C PHE A 154 1.59 -1.04 10.54
N GLN A 155 1.36 -2.10 9.75
CA GLN A 155 0.46 -3.23 10.01
C GLN A 155 -1.04 -2.92 10.11
N ILE A 156 -1.46 -1.69 10.33
CA ILE A 156 -2.87 -1.31 10.56
C ILE A 156 -3.48 -0.43 9.46
N GLU A 157 -2.85 -0.38 8.28
CA GLU A 157 -3.31 0.46 7.16
C GLU A 157 -4.22 -0.26 6.16
N SER A 158 -4.16 -1.60 6.06
CA SER A 158 -4.96 -2.33 5.07
C SER A 158 -6.47 -2.22 5.34
N PRO A 159 -7.36 -2.36 4.32
CA PRO A 159 -8.79 -2.23 4.51
C PRO A 159 -9.34 -3.13 5.61
N GLY A 160 -8.94 -4.39 5.62
CA GLY A 160 -9.36 -5.34 6.65
C GLY A 160 -8.82 -5.02 8.03
N GLN A 161 -7.59 -4.52 8.13
CA GLN A 161 -7.03 -4.07 9.40
C GLN A 161 -7.73 -2.81 9.92
N ARG A 162 -8.01 -1.83 9.08
CA ARG A 162 -8.77 -0.64 9.47
C ARG A 162 -10.17 -1.01 9.98
N GLU A 163 -10.82 -1.99 9.34
CA GLU A 163 -12.11 -2.51 9.80
C GLU A 163 -11.97 -3.20 11.18
N LEU A 164 -10.93 -4.02 11.39
CA LEU A 164 -10.70 -4.71 12.65
C LEU A 164 -10.35 -3.72 13.78
N VAL A 165 -9.43 -2.79 13.53
CA VAL A 165 -9.07 -1.72 14.48
C VAL A 165 -10.30 -0.91 14.92
N GLY A 166 -11.19 -0.58 13.97
CA GLY A 166 -12.43 0.12 14.27
C GLY A 166 -13.39 -0.68 15.16
N LYS A 167 -13.44 -2.01 14.98
CA LYS A 167 -14.24 -2.92 15.81
C LYS A 167 -13.61 -3.15 17.18
N LEU A 168 -12.30 -3.33 17.21
CA LEU A 168 -11.54 -3.64 18.43
C LEU A 168 -11.43 -2.43 19.34
N ALA A 169 -11.36 -1.23 18.78
CA ALA A 169 -11.19 0.05 19.47
C ALA A 169 -10.05 0.01 20.49
N PRO A 170 -8.77 -0.09 20.05
CA PRO A 170 -7.61 -0.25 20.92
C PRO A 170 -7.48 0.89 21.93
N ARG A 171 -7.06 0.55 23.16
CA ARG A 171 -6.84 1.50 24.27
C ARG A 171 -5.47 1.35 24.92
N GLU A 172 -4.82 0.22 24.71
CA GLU A 172 -3.54 -0.12 25.32
C GLU A 172 -2.67 -0.94 24.36
N PHE A 173 -1.38 -1.06 24.66
CA PHE A 173 -0.40 -1.73 23.80
C PHE A 173 -0.74 -3.21 23.53
N ASN A 174 -1.28 -3.92 24.53
CA ASN A 174 -1.69 -5.31 24.35
C ASN A 174 -2.80 -5.47 23.30
N ASP A 175 -3.67 -4.48 23.16
CA ASP A 175 -4.72 -4.47 22.13
C ASP A 175 -4.14 -4.51 20.71
N LEU A 176 -3.05 -3.75 20.46
CA LEU A 176 -2.35 -3.79 19.17
C LEU A 176 -1.67 -5.14 18.93
N THR A 177 -1.10 -5.73 19.97
CA THR A 177 -0.50 -7.07 19.90
C THR A 177 -1.54 -8.12 19.50
N VAL A 178 -2.72 -8.03 20.08
CA VAL A 178 -3.85 -8.93 19.76
C VAL A 178 -4.40 -8.65 18.36
N ASP A 179 -4.60 -7.38 18.00
CA ASP A 179 -5.09 -6.98 16.67
C ASP A 179 -4.25 -7.57 15.53
N ILE A 180 -2.93 -7.36 15.60
CA ILE A 180 -1.97 -7.87 14.62
C ILE A 180 -1.98 -9.42 14.57
N SER A 181 -2.26 -10.07 15.68
CA SER A 181 -2.28 -11.53 15.81
C SER A 181 -3.59 -12.15 15.30
N LEU A 182 -4.71 -11.44 15.45
CA LEU A 182 -6.02 -11.88 14.99
C LEU A 182 -6.22 -11.73 13.48
N PHE A 183 -5.63 -10.70 12.86
CA PHE A 183 -5.80 -10.43 11.43
C PHE A 183 -4.84 -11.27 10.57
N ARG A 184 -5.07 -12.57 10.54
CA ARG A 184 -4.31 -13.54 9.73
C ARG A 184 -5.23 -14.58 9.12
N PRO A 185 -4.81 -15.25 8.02
CA PRO A 185 -5.65 -16.24 7.35
C PRO A 185 -6.21 -17.32 8.30
N GLY A 186 -5.42 -17.76 9.26
CA GLY A 186 -5.81 -18.78 10.22
C GLY A 186 -6.90 -18.33 11.20
N PRO A 187 -6.65 -17.34 12.06
CA PRO A 187 -7.65 -16.82 12.99
C PRO A 187 -8.92 -16.32 12.27
N MET A 188 -8.79 -15.75 11.07
CA MET A 188 -9.92 -15.34 10.23
C MET A 188 -10.74 -16.54 9.72
N GLN A 189 -10.11 -17.68 9.47
CA GLN A 189 -10.79 -18.91 9.03
C GLN A 189 -11.44 -19.67 10.18
N SER A 190 -10.86 -19.61 11.38
CA SER A 190 -11.35 -20.30 12.58
C SER A 190 -12.43 -19.54 13.36
N ASP A 191 -12.89 -18.39 12.85
CA ASP A 191 -13.93 -17.52 13.46
C ASP A 191 -13.57 -17.05 14.88
N MET A 192 -12.29 -16.84 15.17
CA MET A 192 -11.82 -16.37 16.48
C MET A 192 -12.08 -14.88 16.73
N VAL A 193 -12.13 -14.10 15.67
CA VAL A 193 -12.28 -12.63 15.73
C VAL A 193 -13.60 -12.24 16.37
N ARG A 194 -14.70 -12.89 15.98
CA ARG A 194 -16.03 -12.54 16.46
C ARG A 194 -16.21 -12.82 17.97
N PRO A 195 -15.93 -14.02 18.49
CA PRO A 195 -16.01 -14.28 19.92
C PRO A 195 -15.11 -13.36 20.74
N PHE A 196 -13.90 -13.08 20.25
CA PHE A 196 -13.00 -12.14 20.91
C PHE A 196 -13.63 -10.74 21.06
N LEU A 197 -14.18 -10.18 19.98
CA LEU A 197 -14.82 -8.86 20.01
C LEU A 197 -16.07 -8.84 20.91
N GLU A 198 -16.91 -9.86 20.83
CA GLU A 198 -18.14 -9.96 21.64
C GLU A 198 -17.81 -10.00 23.15
N GLN A 199 -16.81 -10.77 23.54
CA GLN A 199 -16.38 -10.90 24.94
C GLN A 199 -15.63 -9.65 25.43
N ARG A 200 -14.77 -9.08 24.60
CA ARG A 200 -14.04 -7.83 24.91
C ARG A 200 -14.98 -6.66 25.18
N HIS A 201 -16.03 -6.52 24.38
CA HIS A 201 -17.01 -5.43 24.53
C HIS A 201 -18.10 -5.72 25.56
N GLY A 202 -18.07 -6.92 26.17
CA GLY A 202 -19.08 -7.33 27.15
C GLY A 202 -20.44 -7.63 26.51
N TRP A 203 -20.52 -7.83 25.18
CA TRP A 203 -21.75 -8.26 24.49
C TRP A 203 -22.04 -9.74 24.76
N ALA A 204 -21.01 -10.52 25.04
CA ALA A 204 -21.09 -11.88 25.58
C ALA A 204 -20.18 -12.00 26.80
N PRO A 205 -20.55 -12.83 27.81
CA PRO A 205 -19.66 -13.10 28.94
C PRO A 205 -18.41 -13.83 28.47
N ALA A 206 -17.25 -13.52 29.08
CA ALA A 206 -16.02 -14.26 28.82
C ALA A 206 -16.22 -15.73 29.24
N HIS A 207 -15.98 -16.64 28.31
CA HIS A 207 -16.12 -18.07 28.51
C HIS A 207 -14.76 -18.72 28.77
N TYR A 208 -14.68 -19.47 29.84
CA TYR A 208 -13.51 -20.27 30.21
C TYR A 208 -13.96 -21.72 30.36
N PRO A 209 -13.45 -22.68 29.54
CA PRO A 209 -13.86 -24.09 29.63
C PRO A 209 -13.70 -24.69 31.03
N HIS A 210 -12.70 -24.21 31.79
CA HIS A 210 -12.49 -24.57 33.20
C HIS A 210 -11.91 -23.37 33.96
N PRO A 211 -12.20 -23.19 35.28
CA PRO A 211 -11.63 -22.10 36.09
C PRO A 211 -10.10 -22.04 36.08
N ASP A 212 -9.42 -23.19 36.02
CA ASP A 212 -7.95 -23.28 35.97
C ASP A 212 -7.36 -22.65 34.72
N LEU A 213 -8.13 -22.50 33.65
CA LEU A 213 -7.70 -21.87 32.40
C LEU A 213 -7.88 -20.35 32.40
N ARG A 214 -8.58 -19.80 33.38
CA ARG A 214 -8.78 -18.35 33.49
C ARG A 214 -7.46 -17.57 33.56
N PRO A 215 -6.44 -17.97 34.37
CA PRO A 215 -5.16 -17.25 34.38
C PRO A 215 -4.42 -17.26 33.03
N VAL A 216 -4.67 -18.25 32.17
CA VAL A 216 -4.04 -18.42 30.87
C VAL A 216 -4.74 -17.56 29.81
N LEU A 217 -6.08 -17.47 29.87
CA LEU A 217 -6.91 -16.91 28.81
C LEU A 217 -7.52 -15.55 29.16
N ALA A 218 -7.32 -15.04 30.39
CA ALA A 218 -7.94 -13.78 30.83
C ALA A 218 -7.53 -12.57 29.98
N GLU A 219 -6.27 -12.50 29.56
CA GLU A 219 -5.74 -11.42 28.74
C GLU A 219 -6.37 -11.32 27.32
N THR A 220 -6.99 -12.40 26.88
CA THR A 220 -7.69 -12.51 25.59
C THR A 220 -9.17 -12.84 25.77
N HIS A 221 -9.73 -12.49 26.94
CA HIS A 221 -11.13 -12.64 27.27
C HIS A 221 -11.69 -14.07 27.11
N GLY A 222 -10.86 -15.11 27.26
CA GLY A 222 -11.24 -16.52 27.12
C GLY A 222 -10.94 -17.12 25.74
N VAL A 223 -10.54 -16.32 24.76
CA VAL A 223 -10.20 -16.82 23.42
C VAL A 223 -8.72 -17.17 23.32
N THR A 224 -8.40 -18.33 22.77
CA THR A 224 -7.02 -18.72 22.49
C THR A 224 -6.52 -17.99 21.24
N VAL A 225 -5.54 -17.10 21.38
CA VAL A 225 -4.95 -16.30 20.31
C VAL A 225 -3.49 -16.65 20.05
N PHE A 226 -2.75 -17.02 21.12
CA PHE A 226 -1.30 -17.16 21.08
C PHE A 226 -0.84 -18.62 21.27
N HIS A 227 0.30 -18.96 20.67
CA HIS A 227 0.99 -20.24 20.90
C HIS A 227 1.26 -20.48 22.38
N GLU A 228 1.66 -19.45 23.09
CA GLU A 228 1.95 -19.50 24.52
C GLU A 228 0.72 -19.90 25.34
N GLN A 229 -0.47 -19.54 24.90
CA GLN A 229 -1.72 -19.96 25.53
C GLN A 229 -2.01 -21.43 25.26
N VAL A 230 -1.69 -21.94 24.06
CA VAL A 230 -1.79 -23.38 23.76
C VAL A 230 -0.88 -24.19 24.65
N LEU A 231 0.39 -23.77 24.79
CA LEU A 231 1.37 -24.47 25.68
C LEU A 231 0.90 -24.49 27.12
N ARG A 232 0.48 -23.35 27.66
CA ARG A 232 0.00 -23.23 29.05
C ARG A 232 -1.30 -24.01 29.27
N THR A 233 -2.22 -24.00 28.30
CA THR A 233 -3.45 -24.80 28.39
C THR A 233 -3.14 -26.29 28.44
N MET A 234 -2.25 -26.79 27.58
CA MET A 234 -1.80 -28.18 27.64
C MET A 234 -1.16 -28.52 28.95
N ASP A 235 -0.26 -27.66 29.45
CA ASP A 235 0.43 -27.92 30.74
C ASP A 235 -0.54 -27.89 31.91
N VAL A 236 -1.43 -26.92 32.02
CA VAL A 236 -2.44 -26.84 33.08
C VAL A 236 -3.34 -28.06 33.06
N MET A 237 -3.78 -28.51 31.89
CA MET A 237 -4.71 -29.64 31.78
C MET A 237 -4.03 -31.00 32.01
N THR A 238 -2.76 -31.17 31.64
CA THR A 238 -2.09 -32.47 31.66
C THR A 238 -0.94 -32.57 32.64
N GLY A 239 -0.33 -31.45 33.05
CA GLY A 239 0.87 -31.41 33.87
C GLY A 239 2.13 -31.87 33.14
N CYS A 240 2.16 -31.83 31.81
CA CYS A 240 3.26 -32.35 31.00
C CYS A 240 4.52 -31.47 31.01
N GLY A 241 4.43 -30.25 31.49
CA GLY A 241 5.48 -29.24 31.40
C GLY A 241 5.54 -28.54 30.05
N LEU A 242 5.99 -27.27 30.05
CA LEU A 242 5.96 -26.40 28.84
C LEU A 242 6.80 -26.94 27.69
N ALA A 243 7.93 -27.61 27.96
CA ALA A 243 8.78 -28.18 26.91
C ALA A 243 8.04 -29.26 26.11
N ARG A 244 7.37 -30.20 26.82
CA ARG A 244 6.58 -31.24 26.16
C ARG A 244 5.31 -30.70 25.52
N ALA A 245 4.72 -29.67 26.09
CA ALA A 245 3.61 -28.97 25.49
C ALA A 245 4.01 -28.33 24.12
N ASP A 246 5.24 -27.78 23.98
CA ASP A 246 5.73 -27.26 22.70
C ASP A 246 5.97 -28.38 21.67
N GLU A 247 6.52 -29.53 22.10
CA GLU A 247 6.63 -30.68 21.20
C GLU A 247 5.25 -31.11 20.68
N HIS A 248 4.26 -31.24 21.57
CA HIS A 248 2.88 -31.56 21.20
C HIS A 248 2.27 -30.51 20.25
N ARG A 249 2.44 -29.21 20.56
CA ARG A 249 1.94 -28.12 19.70
C ARG A 249 2.46 -28.22 18.27
N ARG A 250 3.73 -28.59 18.09
CA ARG A 250 4.34 -28.71 16.75
C ARG A 250 3.75 -29.86 15.92
N LEU A 251 3.15 -30.85 16.58
CA LEU A 251 2.51 -31.99 15.94
C LEU A 251 1.04 -31.76 15.61
N LEU A 252 0.41 -30.72 16.19
CA LEU A 252 -0.98 -30.36 15.88
C LEU A 252 -1.15 -30.00 14.40
N GLY A 253 -2.26 -30.43 13.80
CA GLY A 253 -2.52 -30.24 12.37
C GLY A 253 -1.69 -31.13 11.45
N GLY A 254 -0.86 -31.99 11.99
CA GLY A 254 -0.01 -32.93 11.26
C GLY A 254 -0.47 -34.40 11.35
N PRO A 255 0.21 -35.31 10.65
CA PRO A 255 -0.15 -36.76 10.65
C PRO A 255 -0.14 -37.40 12.03
N GLN A 256 0.60 -36.83 13.00
CA GLN A 256 0.76 -37.34 14.34
C GLN A 256 -0.15 -36.68 15.39
N GLU A 257 -1.11 -35.88 14.98
CA GLU A 257 -2.05 -35.17 15.87
C GLU A 257 -2.82 -36.14 16.78
N HIS A 258 -3.18 -37.31 16.28
CA HIS A 258 -3.87 -38.34 17.06
C HIS A 258 -3.08 -38.81 18.28
N LEU A 259 -1.73 -38.83 18.22
CA LEU A 259 -0.87 -39.17 19.37
C LEU A 259 -0.91 -38.07 20.45
N VAL A 260 -0.98 -36.83 20.01
CA VAL A 260 -1.12 -35.66 20.89
C VAL A 260 -2.49 -35.69 21.56
N GLU A 261 -3.55 -36.01 20.83
CA GLU A 261 -4.90 -36.15 21.36
C GLU A 261 -4.98 -37.21 22.46
N GLU A 262 -4.44 -38.39 22.21
CA GLU A 262 -4.42 -39.49 23.19
C GLU A 262 -3.66 -39.08 24.45
N ALA A 263 -2.47 -38.49 24.32
CA ALA A 263 -1.67 -38.01 25.43
C ALA A 263 -2.37 -36.91 26.23
N PHE A 264 -3.01 -35.96 25.54
CA PHE A 264 -3.77 -34.86 26.15
C PHE A 264 -4.97 -35.40 26.94
N ARG A 265 -5.80 -36.24 26.34
CA ARG A 265 -6.98 -36.84 26.97
C ARG A 265 -6.60 -37.66 28.20
N THR A 266 -5.59 -38.52 28.08
CA THR A 266 -5.11 -39.34 29.17
C THR A 266 -4.59 -38.48 30.35
N GLY A 267 -3.77 -37.49 30.06
CA GLY A 267 -3.23 -36.58 31.07
C GLY A 267 -4.31 -35.75 31.77
N ALA A 268 -5.25 -35.22 31.01
CA ALA A 268 -6.35 -34.40 31.55
C ALA A 268 -7.32 -35.23 32.41
N LEU A 269 -7.66 -36.43 31.97
CA LEU A 269 -8.48 -37.36 32.80
C LEU A 269 -7.77 -37.71 34.10
N ALA A 270 -6.47 -37.97 34.07
CA ALA A 270 -5.67 -38.26 35.27
C ALA A 270 -5.66 -37.10 36.30
N ARG A 271 -5.88 -35.85 35.81
CA ARG A 271 -6.00 -34.66 36.66
C ARG A 271 -7.45 -34.35 37.10
N GLY A 272 -8.41 -35.17 36.68
CA GLY A 272 -9.79 -35.09 37.14
C GLY A 272 -10.69 -34.16 36.34
N TYR A 273 -10.29 -33.70 35.12
CA TYR A 273 -11.17 -32.92 34.24
C TYR A 273 -12.26 -33.81 33.65
N SER A 274 -13.47 -33.24 33.47
CA SER A 274 -14.57 -33.95 32.85
C SER A 274 -14.36 -34.13 31.33
N LEU A 275 -14.98 -35.17 30.76
CA LEU A 275 -14.92 -35.40 29.31
C LEU A 275 -15.40 -34.21 28.50
N GLU A 276 -16.45 -33.51 28.96
CA GLU A 276 -16.99 -32.34 28.31
C GLU A 276 -15.95 -31.20 28.19
N VAL A 277 -15.26 -30.90 29.28
CA VAL A 277 -14.18 -29.91 29.29
C VAL A 277 -13.01 -30.34 28.41
N ILE A 278 -12.64 -31.63 28.44
CA ILE A 278 -11.57 -32.17 27.62
C ILE A 278 -11.91 -32.05 26.13
N ASP A 279 -13.14 -32.40 25.75
CA ASP A 279 -13.61 -32.32 24.37
C ASP A 279 -13.65 -30.87 23.86
N GLU A 280 -14.13 -29.93 24.66
CA GLU A 280 -14.19 -28.50 24.30
C GLU A 280 -12.78 -27.94 24.14
N VAL A 281 -11.88 -28.19 25.07
CA VAL A 281 -10.49 -27.70 25.01
C VAL A 281 -9.74 -28.36 23.84
N TRP A 282 -9.91 -29.66 23.63
CA TRP A 282 -9.29 -30.34 22.51
C TRP A 282 -9.74 -29.82 21.17
N ALA A 283 -11.04 -29.56 20.98
CA ALA A 283 -11.57 -28.96 19.76
C ALA A 283 -10.92 -27.60 19.47
N THR A 284 -10.65 -26.80 20.51
CA THR A 284 -9.94 -25.53 20.38
C THR A 284 -8.47 -25.74 20.01
N LEU A 285 -7.76 -26.65 20.67
CA LEU A 285 -6.34 -26.93 20.43
C LEU A 285 -6.10 -27.50 19.02
N SER A 286 -6.93 -28.44 18.56
CA SER A 286 -6.85 -29.03 17.23
C SER A 286 -7.10 -27.98 16.14
N ALA A 287 -8.13 -27.15 16.29
CA ALA A 287 -8.41 -26.04 15.38
C ALA A 287 -7.24 -25.04 15.30
N PHE A 288 -6.53 -24.86 16.42
CA PHE A 288 -5.40 -23.92 16.53
C PHE A 288 -4.09 -24.48 15.95
N GLY A 289 -3.94 -25.80 15.84
CA GLY A 289 -2.71 -26.46 15.41
C GLY A 289 -2.15 -26.00 14.07
N SER A 290 -3.03 -25.57 13.16
CA SER A 290 -2.64 -25.05 11.84
C SER A 290 -2.34 -23.54 11.83
N PHE A 291 -2.68 -22.75 12.87
CA PHE A 291 -2.85 -21.30 12.72
C PHE A 291 -2.40 -20.43 13.89
N GLY A 292 -1.73 -20.99 14.89
CA GLY A 292 -1.31 -20.21 16.05
C GLY A 292 -0.27 -19.11 15.75
N PHE A 293 -0.18 -18.14 16.63
CA PHE A 293 0.73 -17.01 16.52
C PHE A 293 1.56 -16.84 17.81
N CYS A 294 2.86 -16.58 17.64
CA CYS A 294 3.74 -16.28 18.76
C CYS A 294 3.44 -14.87 19.30
N LYS A 295 3.13 -14.76 20.59
CA LYS A 295 2.85 -13.46 21.24
C LYS A 295 4.05 -12.53 21.18
N ALA A 296 5.27 -13.06 21.40
CA ALA A 296 6.49 -12.27 21.32
C ALA A 296 6.68 -11.63 19.93
N HIS A 297 6.37 -12.36 18.86
CA HIS A 297 6.39 -11.82 17.51
C HIS A 297 5.30 -10.75 17.30
N GLY A 298 4.09 -10.99 17.82
CA GLY A 298 3.01 -9.99 17.83
C GLY A 298 3.42 -8.69 18.50
N ALA A 299 4.00 -8.79 19.69
CA ALA A 299 4.50 -7.64 20.45
C ALA A 299 5.65 -6.91 19.72
N ALA A 300 6.59 -7.67 19.13
CA ALA A 300 7.70 -7.10 18.36
C ALA A 300 7.21 -6.28 17.14
N PHE A 301 6.09 -6.68 16.52
CA PHE A 301 5.46 -5.92 15.44
C PHE A 301 4.55 -4.78 15.95
N ALA A 302 3.96 -4.93 17.13
CA ALA A 302 3.15 -3.88 17.75
C ALA A 302 3.98 -2.63 18.12
N VAL A 303 5.27 -2.79 18.46
CA VAL A 303 6.16 -1.66 18.76
C VAL A 303 6.28 -0.68 17.57
N PRO A 304 6.75 -1.07 16.38
CA PRO A 304 6.80 -0.15 15.24
C PRO A 304 5.40 0.27 14.76
N THR A 305 4.36 -0.53 14.99
CA THR A 305 2.97 -0.10 14.74
C THR A 305 2.60 1.09 15.60
N TYR A 306 2.85 0.99 16.89
CA TYR A 306 2.59 2.07 17.84
C TYR A 306 3.45 3.31 17.53
N HIS A 307 4.76 3.13 17.33
CA HIS A 307 5.66 4.25 17.01
C HIS A 307 5.25 4.97 15.72
N SER A 308 4.85 4.25 14.68
CA SER A 308 4.36 4.86 13.44
C SER A 308 3.08 5.67 13.66
N ALA A 309 2.16 5.16 14.48
CA ALA A 309 0.94 5.86 14.84
C ALA A 309 1.20 7.08 15.74
N TRP A 310 2.12 6.98 16.69
CA TRP A 310 2.54 8.08 17.55
C TRP A 310 3.18 9.21 16.73
N LEU A 311 4.11 8.87 15.84
CA LEU A 311 4.75 9.86 14.93
C LEU A 311 3.72 10.52 14.01
N LYS A 312 2.76 9.76 13.48
CA LYS A 312 1.66 10.33 12.68
C LYS A 312 0.81 11.30 13.48
N THR A 313 0.59 11.03 14.77
CA THR A 313 -0.23 11.86 15.66
C THR A 313 0.47 13.15 16.05
N HIS A 314 1.75 13.06 16.44
CA HIS A 314 2.49 14.18 17.04
C HIS A 314 3.34 14.97 16.04
N HIS A 315 3.83 14.30 14.98
CA HIS A 315 4.70 14.90 13.95
C HIS A 315 4.21 14.58 12.53
N PRO A 316 2.93 14.91 12.21
CA PRO A 316 2.27 14.43 10.99
C PRO A 316 2.97 14.82 9.69
N ALA A 317 3.50 16.03 9.58
CA ALA A 317 4.17 16.48 8.34
C ALA A 317 5.48 15.70 8.11
N ALA A 318 6.31 15.53 9.13
CA ALA A 318 7.55 14.76 9.05
C ALA A 318 7.27 13.29 8.78
N PHE A 319 6.25 12.71 9.42
CA PHE A 319 5.85 11.33 9.18
C PHE A 319 5.37 11.11 7.75
N MET A 320 4.48 11.96 7.24
CA MET A 320 3.99 11.82 5.86
C MET A 320 5.08 12.07 4.82
N ALA A 321 6.04 12.96 5.09
CA ALA A 321 7.23 13.13 4.25
C ALA A 321 8.06 11.85 4.18
N ALA A 322 8.29 11.20 5.32
CA ALA A 322 9.02 9.94 5.42
C ALA A 322 8.29 8.78 4.71
N ILE A 323 6.95 8.73 4.78
CA ILE A 323 6.14 7.75 4.05
C ILE A 323 6.29 7.94 2.54
N LEU A 324 6.28 9.18 2.06
CA LEU A 324 6.48 9.48 0.63
C LEU A 324 7.90 9.18 0.15
N GLU A 325 8.91 9.36 1.02
CA GLU A 325 10.32 9.08 0.68
C GLU A 325 10.61 7.58 0.59
N HIS A 326 10.12 6.79 1.55
CA HIS A 326 10.52 5.39 1.70
C HIS A 326 9.51 4.38 1.15
N ASP A 327 8.28 4.81 0.83
CA ASP A 327 7.20 3.95 0.31
C ASP A 327 7.09 2.61 1.09
N PRO A 328 6.88 2.65 2.41
CA PRO A 328 6.92 1.44 3.25
C PRO A 328 5.64 0.62 3.20
N GLY A 329 4.56 1.20 2.67
CA GLY A 329 3.20 0.68 2.74
C GLY A 329 2.72 -0.05 1.49
N MET A 330 1.43 -0.37 1.50
CA MET A 330 0.77 -1.07 0.38
C MET A 330 0.07 -0.13 -0.60
N TYR A 331 -0.11 1.12 -0.23
CA TYR A 331 -0.85 2.10 -1.00
C TYR A 331 0.07 2.97 -1.86
N PRO A 332 -0.38 3.40 -3.05
CA PRO A 332 0.43 4.26 -3.89
C PRO A 332 0.67 5.63 -3.24
N ALA A 333 1.82 6.23 -3.51
CA ALA A 333 2.22 7.55 -3.01
C ALA A 333 1.13 8.63 -3.24
N ARG A 334 0.37 8.52 -4.33
CA ARG A 334 -0.76 9.39 -4.64
C ARG A 334 -1.81 9.42 -3.51
N LEU A 335 -2.17 8.26 -2.94
CA LEU A 335 -3.10 8.20 -1.80
C LEU A 335 -2.47 8.85 -0.54
N MET A 336 -1.16 8.72 -0.37
CA MET A 336 -0.45 9.37 0.76
C MET A 336 -0.45 10.90 0.61
N VAL A 337 -0.35 11.42 -0.61
CA VAL A 337 -0.53 12.86 -0.90
C VAL A 337 -1.95 13.32 -0.53
N ALA A 338 -2.98 12.55 -0.89
CA ALA A 338 -4.37 12.85 -0.51
C ALA A 338 -4.57 12.77 1.01
N GLU A 339 -3.94 11.79 1.69
CA GLU A 339 -3.96 11.68 3.15
C GLU A 339 -3.32 12.89 3.83
N ALA A 340 -2.13 13.31 3.37
CA ALA A 340 -1.46 14.50 3.90
C ALA A 340 -2.35 15.74 3.80
N ARG A 341 -3.00 15.96 2.64
CA ARG A 341 -3.94 17.08 2.47
C ARG A 341 -5.14 17.01 3.42
N ARG A 342 -5.72 15.81 3.62
CA ARG A 342 -6.81 15.61 4.60
C ARG A 342 -6.40 15.92 6.03
N MET A 343 -5.13 15.71 6.36
CA MET A 343 -4.55 16.10 7.65
C MET A 343 -4.22 17.60 7.74
N GLY A 344 -4.53 18.39 6.70
CA GLY A 344 -4.24 19.81 6.64
C GLY A 344 -2.77 20.13 6.36
N ILE A 345 -1.99 19.17 5.87
CA ILE A 345 -0.58 19.34 5.53
C ILE A 345 -0.48 19.77 4.07
N PRO A 346 0.06 20.97 3.76
CA PRO A 346 0.32 21.39 2.39
C PRO A 346 1.33 20.46 1.73
N VAL A 347 1.01 19.97 0.53
CA VAL A 347 1.96 19.25 -0.33
C VAL A 347 2.39 20.19 -1.44
N LEU A 348 3.67 20.52 -1.46
CA LEU A 348 4.25 21.53 -2.32
C LEU A 348 4.82 20.86 -3.57
N PRO A 349 4.56 21.41 -4.77
CA PRO A 349 5.03 20.85 -6.02
C PRO A 349 6.56 20.88 -6.13
N VAL A 350 7.09 20.20 -7.13
CA VAL A 350 8.51 20.28 -7.45
C VAL A 350 8.86 21.72 -7.88
N ASP A 351 9.93 22.24 -7.32
CA ASP A 351 10.47 23.57 -7.60
C ASP A 351 11.99 23.48 -7.72
N VAL A 352 12.56 24.04 -8.78
CA VAL A 352 13.99 23.91 -9.07
C VAL A 352 14.88 24.53 -8.00
N ASN A 353 14.39 25.51 -7.24
CA ASN A 353 15.11 26.20 -6.17
C ASN A 353 14.81 25.65 -4.77
N ALA A 354 13.61 25.10 -4.55
CA ALA A 354 13.17 24.60 -3.26
C ALA A 354 13.35 23.07 -3.11
N SER A 355 13.07 22.30 -4.17
CA SER A 355 13.15 20.84 -4.11
C SER A 355 14.59 20.33 -4.05
N SER A 356 14.83 19.35 -3.18
CA SER A 356 16.08 18.58 -3.13
C SER A 356 15.94 17.22 -3.79
N ARG A 357 16.95 16.36 -3.65
CA ARG A 357 16.89 14.96 -4.08
C ARG A 357 15.85 14.15 -3.30
N HIS A 358 15.57 14.53 -2.04
CA HIS A 358 14.71 13.82 -1.12
C HIS A 358 13.46 14.64 -0.77
N VAL A 359 12.37 13.97 -0.40
CA VAL A 359 11.20 14.60 0.20
C VAL A 359 11.64 15.29 1.49
N HIS A 360 11.20 16.50 1.75
CA HIS A 360 11.52 17.15 3.01
C HIS A 360 10.38 18.04 3.48
N VAL A 361 10.42 18.38 4.76
CA VAL A 361 9.46 19.27 5.39
C VAL A 361 9.97 20.71 5.29
N GLU A 362 9.09 21.64 4.91
CA GLU A 362 9.38 23.08 4.91
C GLU A 362 8.26 23.88 5.58
N TRP A 363 8.60 25.04 6.13
CA TRP A 363 7.61 25.93 6.72
C TRP A 363 6.87 26.71 5.64
N VAL A 364 5.54 26.57 5.63
CA VAL A 364 4.64 27.29 4.73
C VAL A 364 4.02 28.45 5.53
N PRO A 365 4.33 29.71 5.18
CA PRO A 365 3.71 30.87 5.81
C PRO A 365 2.19 30.84 5.63
N ALA A 366 1.47 31.41 6.59
CA ALA A 366 0.02 31.57 6.48
C ALA A 366 -0.35 32.42 5.26
N HIS A 367 -1.36 31.98 4.51
CA HIS A 367 -1.95 32.78 3.46
C HIS A 367 -3.08 33.64 4.06
N PRO A 368 -3.04 34.97 3.91
CA PRO A 368 -3.98 35.88 4.58
C PRO A 368 -5.47 35.59 4.29
N GLU A 369 -5.76 35.02 3.12
CA GLU A 369 -7.13 34.74 2.67
C GLU A 369 -7.62 33.32 2.98
N ILE A 370 -6.73 32.40 3.40
CA ILE A 370 -7.04 30.98 3.56
C ILE A 370 -6.91 30.51 5.02
N ASP A 371 -6.01 31.12 5.80
CA ASP A 371 -5.54 30.57 7.06
C ASP A 371 -6.08 31.25 8.32
N ASP A 372 -7.22 31.95 8.28
CA ASP A 372 -7.94 32.52 9.45
C ASP A 372 -7.05 32.99 10.63
N GLY A 373 -5.88 33.61 10.33
CA GLY A 373 -4.95 34.11 11.33
C GLY A 373 -4.00 33.07 11.94
N ALA A 374 -3.94 31.86 11.42
CA ALA A 374 -2.94 30.88 11.85
C ALA A 374 -1.51 31.31 11.43
N PRO A 375 -0.47 31.02 12.24
CA PRO A 375 0.90 31.50 11.98
C PRO A 375 1.63 30.83 10.80
N GLY A 376 1.01 29.93 10.09
CA GLY A 376 1.61 29.05 9.09
C GLY A 376 1.67 27.61 9.59
N ARG A 377 2.19 26.72 8.74
CA ARG A 377 2.23 25.28 9.05
C ARG A 377 3.38 24.58 8.35
N TRP A 378 3.76 23.41 8.84
CA TRP A 378 4.70 22.54 8.16
C TRP A 378 4.04 21.91 6.94
N GLY A 379 4.69 22.01 5.77
CA GLY A 379 4.30 21.37 4.52
C GLY A 379 5.35 20.37 4.05
N ILE A 380 5.02 19.60 3.01
CA ILE A 380 5.88 18.58 2.42
C ILE A 380 6.29 19.06 1.03
N ARG A 381 7.59 19.24 0.79
CA ARG A 381 8.15 19.55 -0.53
C ARG A 381 8.47 18.27 -1.27
N LEU A 382 7.89 18.11 -2.47
CA LEU A 382 8.21 16.98 -3.35
C LEU A 382 9.64 17.09 -3.89
N PRO A 383 10.36 15.96 -4.02
CA PRO A 383 11.74 15.95 -4.47
C PRO A 383 11.84 16.07 -6.00
N LEU A 384 13.01 16.46 -6.49
CA LEU A 384 13.34 16.46 -7.92
C LEU A 384 13.19 15.06 -8.54
N THR A 385 13.45 14.01 -7.77
CA THR A 385 13.30 12.61 -8.17
C THR A 385 11.87 12.19 -8.48
N SER A 386 10.86 12.96 -8.07
CA SER A 386 9.45 12.74 -8.47
C SER A 386 9.25 12.89 -9.98
N LEU A 387 10.07 13.67 -10.67
CA LEU A 387 9.95 13.84 -12.12
C LEU A 387 10.50 12.61 -12.86
N SER A 388 9.62 11.88 -13.51
CA SER A 388 9.97 10.71 -14.31
C SER A 388 10.95 11.05 -15.44
N GLY A 389 12.07 10.33 -15.51
CA GLY A 389 13.06 10.45 -16.59
C GLY A 389 14.24 11.37 -16.30
N LEU A 390 14.32 11.98 -15.13
CA LEU A 390 15.56 12.55 -14.64
C LEU A 390 16.54 11.41 -14.30
N SER A 391 17.77 11.52 -14.77
CA SER A 391 18.87 10.64 -14.34
C SER A 391 19.40 11.09 -12.97
N GLU A 392 20.01 10.18 -12.21
CA GLU A 392 20.67 10.54 -10.96
C GLU A 392 21.67 11.69 -11.12
N ALA A 393 22.47 11.65 -12.18
CA ALA A 393 23.46 12.70 -12.46
C ALA A 393 22.80 14.07 -12.81
N GLU A 394 21.63 14.09 -13.44
CA GLU A 394 20.88 15.33 -13.67
C GLU A 394 20.30 15.86 -12.37
N THR A 395 19.71 14.97 -11.55
CA THR A 395 19.19 15.31 -10.23
C THR A 395 20.28 15.90 -9.34
N ASP A 396 21.45 15.28 -9.28
CA ASP A 396 22.58 15.77 -8.47
C ASP A 396 23.05 17.15 -8.92
N ARG A 397 23.11 17.40 -10.24
CA ARG A 397 23.48 18.74 -10.77
C ARG A 397 22.42 19.79 -10.49
N LEU A 398 21.12 19.41 -10.60
CA LEU A 398 20.03 20.32 -10.27
C LEU A 398 20.04 20.67 -8.78
N ASP A 399 20.25 19.70 -7.91
CA ASP A 399 20.31 19.91 -6.46
C ASP A 399 21.55 20.75 -6.05
N ALA A 400 22.73 20.41 -6.53
CA ALA A 400 23.96 21.14 -6.21
C ALA A 400 24.03 22.54 -6.82
N GLY A 401 23.32 22.79 -7.92
CA GLY A 401 23.31 24.06 -8.64
C GLY A 401 22.44 25.15 -8.02
N ARG A 402 21.61 24.86 -7.03
CA ARG A 402 20.70 25.84 -6.40
C ARG A 402 21.45 26.94 -5.64
N PRO A 403 20.89 28.15 -5.52
CA PRO A 403 19.70 28.65 -6.21
C PRO A 403 19.98 29.07 -7.65
N TYR A 404 18.96 28.93 -8.52
CA TYR A 404 18.99 29.41 -9.90
C TYR A 404 18.28 30.75 -10.03
N ARG A 405 18.77 31.59 -10.93
CA ARG A 405 18.26 32.96 -11.13
C ARG A 405 17.50 33.13 -12.43
N SER A 406 17.76 32.26 -13.43
CA SER A 406 17.15 32.33 -14.74
C SER A 406 17.14 30.94 -15.41
N LEU A 407 16.40 30.82 -16.50
CA LEU A 407 16.41 29.62 -17.34
C LEU A 407 17.82 29.32 -17.91
N ALA A 408 18.57 30.36 -18.31
CA ALA A 408 19.95 30.24 -18.76
C ALA A 408 20.84 29.63 -17.65
N ASP A 409 20.70 30.13 -16.44
CA ASP A 409 21.44 29.62 -15.27
C ASP A 409 21.19 28.12 -15.01
N VAL A 410 19.94 27.65 -15.16
CA VAL A 410 19.61 26.22 -15.09
C VAL A 410 20.29 25.42 -16.20
N ARG A 411 20.26 25.94 -17.44
CA ARG A 411 20.90 25.28 -18.59
C ARG A 411 22.41 25.15 -18.43
N ASP A 412 23.06 26.21 -18.01
CA ASP A 412 24.53 26.27 -17.93
C ASP A 412 25.09 25.44 -16.78
N ARG A 413 24.45 25.49 -15.61
CA ARG A 413 24.94 24.87 -14.39
C ARG A 413 24.45 23.44 -14.21
N ALA A 414 23.14 23.20 -14.37
CA ALA A 414 22.55 21.86 -14.19
C ALA A 414 22.63 21.00 -15.46
N ARG A 415 22.61 21.62 -16.64
CA ARG A 415 22.67 20.93 -17.95
C ARG A 415 21.68 19.78 -18.06
N PRO A 416 20.37 20.01 -17.79
CA PRO A 416 19.37 19.00 -18.02
C PRO A 416 19.26 18.71 -19.51
N THR A 417 18.81 17.51 -19.86
CA THR A 417 18.43 17.25 -21.26
C THR A 417 17.30 18.18 -21.66
N ALA A 418 17.26 18.52 -22.95
CA ALA A 418 16.23 19.41 -23.48
C ALA A 418 14.80 18.89 -23.16
N ARG A 419 14.58 17.58 -23.22
CA ARG A 419 13.33 16.93 -22.83
C ARG A 419 13.01 17.09 -21.34
N ASN A 420 14.00 16.99 -20.48
CA ASN A 420 13.80 17.12 -19.03
C ASN A 420 13.58 18.58 -18.63
N LEU A 421 14.23 19.53 -19.33
CA LEU A 421 13.97 20.95 -19.14
C LEU A 421 12.53 21.32 -19.51
N GLU A 422 12.02 20.80 -20.64
CA GLU A 422 10.62 20.96 -21.04
C GLU A 422 9.65 20.36 -20.02
N ARG A 423 9.93 19.16 -19.50
CA ARG A 423 9.12 18.52 -18.46
C ARG A 423 9.13 19.30 -17.15
N LEU A 424 10.27 19.86 -16.73
CA LEU A 424 10.37 20.75 -15.56
C LEU A 424 9.47 21.99 -15.76
N ALA A 425 9.48 22.58 -16.96
CA ALA A 425 8.59 23.70 -17.27
C ALA A 425 7.12 23.29 -17.25
N GLN A 426 6.75 22.19 -17.91
CA GLN A 426 5.38 21.66 -17.92
C GLN A 426 4.84 21.39 -16.51
N LEU A 427 5.68 20.85 -15.63
CA LEU A 427 5.33 20.58 -14.23
C LEU A 427 5.22 21.86 -13.38
N GLY A 428 5.79 22.97 -13.86
CA GLY A 428 5.85 24.24 -13.12
C GLY A 428 7.06 24.37 -12.18
N ALA A 429 8.02 23.46 -12.28
CA ALA A 429 9.22 23.49 -11.47
C ALA A 429 10.13 24.70 -11.72
N LEU A 430 9.91 25.41 -12.82
CA LEU A 430 10.64 26.62 -13.22
C LEU A 430 9.84 27.92 -12.97
N ASP A 431 8.63 27.83 -12.43
CA ASP A 431 7.76 29.00 -12.21
C ASP A 431 8.41 30.03 -11.28
N CYS A 432 9.23 29.57 -10.32
CA CYS A 432 10.00 30.47 -9.42
C CYS A 432 11.01 31.37 -10.16
N LEU A 433 11.32 31.08 -11.41
CA LEU A 433 12.23 31.89 -12.26
C LEU A 433 11.47 32.92 -13.09
N LEU A 434 10.13 32.87 -13.12
CA LEU A 434 9.28 33.82 -13.84
C LEU A 434 8.94 35.02 -12.95
N PRO A 435 9.08 36.26 -13.43
CA PRO A 435 8.72 37.44 -12.66
C PRO A 435 7.20 37.54 -12.52
N PRO A 436 6.70 38.09 -11.40
CA PRO A 436 5.27 38.36 -11.26
C PRO A 436 4.72 39.23 -12.39
N GLY A 437 3.65 38.74 -13.05
CA GLY A 437 3.04 39.42 -14.22
C GLY A 437 3.82 39.31 -15.52
N GLY A 438 4.90 38.53 -15.55
CA GLY A 438 5.67 38.17 -16.74
C GLY A 438 5.07 37.01 -17.51
N ALA A 439 5.89 36.34 -18.32
CA ALA A 439 5.51 35.17 -19.12
C ALA A 439 4.85 34.08 -18.28
N SER A 440 3.82 33.43 -18.85
CA SER A 440 3.15 32.32 -18.19
C SER A 440 3.96 31.00 -18.31
N ARG A 441 3.58 29.97 -17.54
CA ARG A 441 4.10 28.60 -17.72
C ARG A 441 3.91 28.13 -19.16
N THR A 442 2.77 28.42 -19.77
CA THR A 442 2.47 28.06 -21.15
C THR A 442 3.45 28.72 -22.12
N ASP A 443 3.75 30.00 -21.93
CA ASP A 443 4.74 30.71 -22.76
C ASP A 443 6.12 30.07 -22.67
N LEU A 444 6.55 29.70 -21.44
CA LEU A 444 7.82 29.04 -21.20
C LEU A 444 7.91 27.68 -21.91
N VAL A 445 6.85 26.88 -21.85
CA VAL A 445 6.78 25.58 -22.53
C VAL A 445 6.89 25.76 -24.04
N HIS A 446 6.11 26.67 -24.62
CA HIS A 446 6.18 26.96 -26.06
C HIS A 446 7.55 27.49 -26.51
N HIS A 447 8.18 28.32 -25.70
CA HIS A 447 9.54 28.79 -26.01
C HIS A 447 10.54 27.62 -26.08
N LEU A 448 10.48 26.66 -25.14
CA LEU A 448 11.34 25.49 -25.15
C LEU A 448 11.08 24.55 -26.31
N GLU A 449 9.81 24.35 -26.69
CA GLU A 449 9.40 23.54 -27.85
C GLU A 449 9.93 24.13 -29.16
N LEU A 450 9.84 25.45 -29.34
CA LEU A 450 10.36 26.16 -30.52
C LEU A 450 11.88 26.01 -30.63
N GLN A 451 12.61 26.14 -29.55
CA GLN A 451 14.06 25.92 -29.54
C GLN A 451 14.45 24.50 -29.92
N HIS A 452 13.66 23.48 -29.47
CA HIS A 452 13.86 22.08 -29.85
C HIS A 452 13.59 21.84 -31.36
N SER A 453 12.59 22.46 -31.93
CA SER A 453 12.24 22.27 -33.33
C SER A 453 13.29 22.88 -34.28
N THR A 454 13.84 24.04 -33.92
CA THR A 454 14.90 24.71 -34.71
C THR A 454 16.22 23.93 -34.70
N THR A 455 16.57 23.27 -33.58
CA THR A 455 17.77 22.41 -33.52
C THR A 455 17.64 21.10 -34.28
N ARG A 456 16.43 20.60 -34.53
CA ARG A 456 16.18 19.41 -35.37
C ARG A 456 16.11 19.73 -36.88
N GLY A 457 15.82 20.98 -37.26
CA GLY A 457 15.62 21.41 -38.66
C GLY A 457 16.90 21.68 -39.46
N THR A 458 18.08 21.69 -38.89
CA THR A 458 19.36 22.06 -39.55
C THR A 458 20.27 20.89 -39.90
N ALA A 459 19.78 19.65 -39.99
CA ALA A 459 20.56 18.52 -40.49
C ALA A 459 20.11 18.12 -41.90
N PRO A 460 20.80 18.52 -42.98
CA PRO A 460 20.55 17.93 -44.30
C PRO A 460 21.04 16.47 -44.29
N GLY A 461 20.21 15.59 -44.86
CA GLY A 461 20.35 14.14 -44.85
C GLY A 461 21.76 13.60 -45.09
N ARG A 462 22.19 12.79 -44.16
CA ARG A 462 23.17 11.71 -44.40
C ARG A 462 22.93 10.60 -43.38
N THR A 463 22.50 9.47 -43.90
CA THR A 463 22.58 8.17 -43.23
C THR A 463 24.04 7.81 -42.93
N ALA A 464 24.44 7.84 -41.68
CA ALA A 464 25.68 7.26 -41.21
C ALA A 464 25.47 6.45 -39.92
N PRO A 465 26.14 5.32 -39.70
CA PRO A 465 25.86 4.41 -38.60
C PRO A 465 26.24 5.03 -37.25
N ARG A 466 25.40 4.78 -36.25
CA ARG A 466 25.62 5.22 -34.86
C ARG A 466 26.87 4.58 -34.27
N SER A 467 27.96 5.34 -34.20
CA SER A 467 29.06 5.03 -33.32
C SER A 467 28.79 5.60 -31.91
N ARG A 468 28.89 4.75 -30.90
CA ARG A 468 28.91 5.15 -29.50
C ARG A 468 30.17 5.97 -29.23
N SER A 469 30.03 7.05 -28.48
CA SER A 469 31.08 7.95 -28.00
C SER A 469 31.58 9.03 -28.98
N ALA A 470 30.88 10.17 -29.04
CA ALA A 470 31.53 11.44 -29.34
C ALA A 470 31.03 12.47 -28.31
N ARG A 471 31.87 12.83 -27.36
CA ARG A 471 31.71 14.05 -26.56
C ARG A 471 31.64 15.24 -27.54
N PRO A 472 30.73 16.23 -27.33
CA PRO A 472 30.76 17.44 -28.13
C PRO A 472 32.10 18.11 -27.93
N ARG A 473 32.82 18.28 -29.02
CA ARG A 473 34.11 18.99 -29.06
C ARG A 473 33.78 20.46 -28.81
N GLN A 474 34.16 21.01 -27.68
CA GLN A 474 34.23 22.45 -27.49
C GLN A 474 35.18 23.01 -28.54
N VAL A 475 34.69 23.88 -29.40
CA VAL A 475 35.53 24.64 -30.31
C VAL A 475 36.14 25.76 -29.48
N GLU A 476 37.45 25.69 -29.24
CA GLU A 476 38.20 26.77 -28.60
C GLU A 476 37.97 28.06 -29.42
N GLY A 477 37.45 29.10 -28.78
CA GLY A 477 37.20 30.39 -29.38
C GLY A 477 35.75 30.73 -29.69
N GLN A 478 34.79 29.87 -29.36
CA GLN A 478 33.36 30.25 -29.42
C GLN A 478 33.03 31.13 -28.21
N LEU A 479 33.00 32.42 -28.38
CA LEU A 479 32.43 33.38 -27.44
C LEU A 479 30.96 33.04 -27.29
N ALA A 480 30.52 32.59 -26.10
CA ALA A 480 29.13 32.58 -25.72
C ALA A 480 28.71 34.03 -25.69
N LEU A 481 27.94 34.47 -26.68
CA LEU A 481 27.16 35.69 -26.55
C LEU A 481 26.14 35.42 -25.46
N ASP A 482 26.39 36.01 -24.29
CA ASP A 482 25.44 36.06 -23.18
C ASP A 482 24.30 37.00 -23.59
N LEU A 483 23.46 36.51 -24.51
CA LEU A 483 22.19 37.12 -24.79
C LEU A 483 21.27 36.67 -23.64
N PRO A 484 20.90 37.57 -22.75
CA PRO A 484 20.05 37.21 -21.64
C PRO A 484 18.73 36.67 -22.20
N ASP A 485 18.18 35.62 -21.56
CA ASP A 485 16.78 35.16 -21.75
C ASP A 485 15.78 36.25 -21.31
N THR A 486 16.22 37.49 -21.21
CA THR A 486 15.48 38.68 -20.80
C THR A 486 14.26 38.99 -21.69
N GLU A 487 14.22 38.49 -22.91
CA GLU A 487 13.09 38.72 -23.77
C GLU A 487 11.83 37.95 -23.35
N LEU A 488 11.99 36.72 -22.85
CA LEU A 488 10.82 35.92 -22.44
C LEU A 488 10.27 36.35 -21.07
N THR A 489 11.13 36.71 -20.14
CA THR A 489 10.73 37.09 -18.77
C THR A 489 10.15 38.49 -18.65
N ALA A 490 10.38 39.36 -19.64
CA ALA A 490 9.93 40.76 -19.65
C ALA A 490 8.58 40.98 -20.39
N LEU A 491 8.09 39.98 -21.12
CA LEU A 491 6.85 40.08 -21.88
C LEU A 491 5.62 39.78 -20.98
N ALA A 492 4.53 40.54 -21.22
CA ALA A 492 3.23 40.15 -20.68
C ALA A 492 2.85 38.75 -21.21
N PRO A 493 2.08 37.93 -20.43
CA PRO A 493 1.73 36.60 -20.85
C PRO A 493 0.95 36.61 -22.17
N LEU A 494 1.43 35.82 -23.14
CA LEU A 494 0.77 35.65 -24.45
C LEU A 494 -0.34 34.59 -24.38
N PHE A 495 -0.12 33.57 -23.55
CA PHE A 495 -1.06 32.49 -23.31
C PHE A 495 -1.44 32.41 -21.84
N PRO A 496 -2.68 32.01 -21.52
CA PRO A 496 -3.07 31.79 -20.14
C PRO A 496 -2.35 30.59 -19.56
N ASP A 497 -2.20 30.58 -18.23
CA ASP A 497 -1.74 29.40 -17.50
C ASP A 497 -2.66 28.20 -17.73
N PRO A 498 -2.14 26.97 -17.66
CA PRO A 498 -2.95 25.77 -17.83
C PRO A 498 -4.10 25.72 -16.83
N ALA A 499 -5.31 25.36 -17.31
CA ALA A 499 -6.46 25.14 -16.43
C ALA A 499 -6.15 24.06 -15.34
N PRO A 500 -6.79 24.14 -14.16
CA PRO A 500 -6.51 23.20 -13.06
C PRO A 500 -6.54 21.73 -13.46
N ALA A 501 -7.53 21.30 -14.24
CA ALA A 501 -7.61 19.91 -14.74
C ALA A 501 -6.45 19.52 -15.67
N ALA A 502 -5.94 20.46 -16.47
CA ALA A 502 -4.77 20.23 -17.31
C ALA A 502 -3.48 20.12 -16.47
N ARG A 503 -3.34 20.94 -15.42
CA ARG A 503 -2.22 20.82 -14.46
C ARG A 503 -2.18 19.44 -13.80
N VAL A 504 -3.31 19.00 -13.24
CA VAL A 504 -3.44 17.67 -12.61
C VAL A 504 -3.09 16.55 -13.59
N ARG A 505 -3.52 16.67 -14.86
CA ARG A 505 -3.15 15.67 -15.88
C ARG A 505 -1.65 15.62 -16.12
N THR A 506 -1.00 16.78 -16.26
CA THR A 506 0.45 16.88 -16.43
C THR A 506 1.20 16.33 -15.23
N GLU A 507 0.77 16.66 -14.01
CA GLU A 507 1.32 16.11 -12.77
C GLU A 507 1.26 14.57 -12.75
N LEU A 508 0.09 14.00 -13.08
CA LEU A 508 -0.08 12.54 -13.14
C LEU A 508 0.77 11.88 -14.22
N GLU A 509 0.94 12.51 -15.38
CA GLU A 509 1.76 12.00 -16.47
C GLU A 509 3.26 12.03 -16.14
N LEU A 510 3.72 13.08 -15.48
CA LEU A 510 5.14 13.30 -15.22
C LEU A 510 5.62 12.75 -13.87
N THR A 511 4.75 12.71 -12.85
CA THR A 511 5.13 12.31 -11.49
C THR A 511 4.31 11.15 -10.93
N ALA A 512 3.23 10.75 -11.60
CA ALA A 512 2.21 9.84 -11.10
C ALA A 512 1.48 10.33 -9.82
N LEU A 513 1.60 11.61 -9.48
CA LEU A 513 0.96 12.27 -8.35
C LEU A 513 0.00 13.36 -8.83
N ASP A 514 -1.04 13.65 -8.07
CA ASP A 514 -1.95 14.77 -8.26
C ASP A 514 -1.80 15.75 -7.07
N VAL A 515 -0.93 16.72 -7.26
CA VAL A 515 -0.46 17.64 -6.21
C VAL A 515 -1.32 18.88 -6.08
N THR A 516 -1.68 19.50 -7.18
CA THR A 516 -2.45 20.77 -7.20
C THR A 516 -3.89 20.56 -6.73
N ALA A 517 -4.54 19.50 -7.22
CA ALA A 517 -5.91 19.15 -6.86
C ALA A 517 -6.12 17.64 -7.03
N HIS A 518 -7.12 17.07 -6.38
CA HIS A 518 -7.43 15.66 -6.53
C HIS A 518 -8.03 15.37 -7.91
N LEU A 519 -7.69 14.23 -8.53
CA LEU A 519 -8.21 13.87 -9.86
C LEU A 519 -9.75 13.87 -9.92
N MET A 520 -10.41 13.47 -8.83
CA MET A 520 -11.87 13.43 -8.76
C MET A 520 -12.53 14.81 -8.72
N ASP A 521 -11.79 15.88 -8.40
CA ASP A 521 -12.35 17.24 -8.36
C ASP A 521 -12.83 17.69 -9.75
N SER A 522 -12.20 17.21 -10.82
CA SER A 522 -12.64 17.48 -12.19
C SER A 522 -13.99 16.83 -12.55
N HIS A 523 -14.40 15.81 -11.82
CA HIS A 523 -15.67 15.10 -11.98
C HIS A 523 -16.76 15.59 -11.01
N ALA A 524 -16.43 16.49 -10.08
CA ALA A 524 -17.33 16.91 -9.01
C ALA A 524 -18.72 17.35 -9.49
N PRO A 525 -18.87 18.22 -10.53
CA PRO A 525 -20.20 18.65 -10.96
C PRO A 525 -21.11 17.50 -11.40
N TYR A 526 -20.56 16.50 -12.07
CA TYR A 526 -21.32 15.33 -12.50
C TYR A 526 -21.67 14.41 -11.32
N LEU A 527 -20.71 14.18 -10.42
CA LEU A 527 -20.90 13.33 -9.24
C LEU A 527 -21.92 13.94 -8.27
N ASP A 528 -21.91 15.25 -8.12
CA ASP A 528 -22.88 15.98 -7.29
C ASP A 528 -24.30 15.90 -7.90
N ALA A 529 -24.42 15.98 -9.24
CA ALA A 529 -25.68 15.79 -9.93
C ALA A 529 -26.25 14.37 -9.78
N LEU A 530 -25.40 13.35 -9.66
CA LEU A 530 -25.77 11.96 -9.36
C LEU A 530 -26.12 11.72 -7.89
N GLY A 531 -25.90 12.68 -7.00
CA GLY A 531 -26.07 12.50 -5.56
C GLY A 531 -25.04 11.56 -4.94
N VAL A 532 -23.79 11.56 -5.45
CA VAL A 532 -22.72 10.72 -4.92
C VAL A 532 -22.36 11.14 -3.50
N THR A 533 -22.34 10.19 -2.59
CA THR A 533 -21.92 10.38 -1.20
C THR A 533 -20.39 10.39 -1.10
N ARG A 534 -19.84 11.45 -0.53
CA ARG A 534 -18.38 11.57 -0.31
C ARG A 534 -17.94 10.68 0.86
N ALA A 535 -16.69 10.22 0.80
CA ALA A 535 -16.11 9.34 1.83
C ALA A 535 -16.26 9.91 3.25
N LYS A 536 -16.00 11.22 3.42
CA LYS A 536 -16.11 11.93 4.72
C LYS A 536 -17.53 11.90 5.31
N ASP A 537 -18.58 11.76 4.48
CA ASP A 537 -19.98 11.86 4.88
C ASP A 537 -20.60 10.47 5.18
N LEU A 538 -19.95 9.38 4.77
CA LEU A 538 -20.44 8.00 4.96
C LEU A 538 -20.67 7.66 6.42
N LEU A 539 -19.82 8.16 7.33
CA LEU A 539 -19.95 7.88 8.76
C LEU A 539 -21.25 8.46 9.36
N GLY A 540 -21.80 9.51 8.77
CA GLY A 540 -23.09 10.11 9.17
C GLY A 540 -24.31 9.29 8.78
N LEU A 541 -24.17 8.32 7.88
CA LEU A 541 -25.30 7.56 7.35
C LEU A 541 -25.62 6.34 8.24
N ARG A 542 -26.88 5.90 8.19
CA ARG A 542 -27.33 4.70 8.89
C ARG A 542 -26.86 3.44 8.13
N THR A 543 -26.66 2.36 8.87
CA THR A 543 -26.48 1.02 8.28
C THR A 543 -27.64 0.69 7.35
N GLN A 544 -27.36 0.03 6.21
CA GLN A 544 -28.30 -0.29 5.13
C GLN A 544 -28.77 0.92 4.29
N SER A 545 -28.30 2.14 4.55
CA SER A 545 -28.55 3.25 3.62
C SER A 545 -27.94 2.93 2.26
N ARG A 546 -28.72 3.11 1.21
CA ARG A 546 -28.27 2.97 -0.18
C ARG A 546 -27.45 4.19 -0.57
N VAL A 547 -26.30 3.99 -1.19
CA VAL A 547 -25.37 5.04 -1.57
C VAL A 547 -24.77 4.79 -2.95
N LEU A 548 -24.43 5.90 -3.63
CA LEU A 548 -23.43 5.92 -4.68
C LEU A 548 -22.15 6.50 -4.08
N VAL A 549 -21.02 5.85 -4.31
CA VAL A 549 -19.70 6.37 -3.97
C VAL A 549 -18.82 6.32 -5.22
N ALA A 550 -17.90 7.27 -5.37
CA ALA A 550 -17.04 7.31 -6.52
C ALA A 550 -15.60 7.60 -6.10
N GLY A 551 -14.63 7.14 -6.89
CA GLY A 551 -13.24 7.44 -6.60
C GLY A 551 -12.24 6.76 -7.53
N VAL A 552 -10.99 7.11 -7.32
CA VAL A 552 -9.86 6.44 -7.94
C VAL A 552 -9.57 5.15 -7.23
N ARG A 553 -9.49 4.05 -7.95
CA ARG A 553 -9.12 2.76 -7.38
C ARG A 553 -7.68 2.79 -6.87
N VAL A 554 -7.51 2.56 -5.57
CA VAL A 554 -6.20 2.56 -4.89
C VAL A 554 -5.74 1.17 -4.46
N ALA A 555 -6.69 0.27 -4.16
CA ALA A 555 -6.36 -1.11 -3.83
C ALA A 555 -7.45 -2.08 -4.32
N THR A 556 -7.04 -3.30 -4.66
CA THR A 556 -7.95 -4.43 -4.92
C THR A 556 -7.36 -5.68 -4.29
N GLN A 557 -8.11 -6.33 -3.42
CA GLN A 557 -7.68 -7.53 -2.69
C GLN A 557 -8.72 -8.63 -2.80
N THR A 558 -8.24 -9.86 -2.87
CA THR A 558 -9.08 -11.08 -2.89
C THR A 558 -8.56 -12.08 -1.86
N PRO A 559 -8.75 -11.82 -0.55
CA PRO A 559 -8.26 -12.72 0.48
C PRO A 559 -8.98 -14.08 0.41
N PRO A 560 -8.36 -15.17 0.90
CA PRO A 560 -9.02 -16.44 1.04
C PRO A 560 -10.12 -16.35 2.10
N MET A 561 -11.33 -16.78 1.74
CA MET A 561 -12.49 -16.80 2.65
C MET A 561 -12.78 -18.23 3.10
N ARG A 562 -13.26 -18.40 4.35
CA ARG A 562 -13.66 -19.70 4.93
C ARG A 562 -14.70 -20.44 4.07
N SER A 563 -15.63 -19.69 3.48
CA SER A 563 -16.67 -20.24 2.62
C SER A 563 -16.15 -20.83 1.29
N GLY A 564 -14.87 -20.65 0.98
CA GLY A 564 -14.32 -20.93 -0.34
C GLY A 564 -14.84 -20.01 -1.46
N LYS A 565 -15.82 -19.16 -1.16
CA LYS A 565 -16.33 -18.15 -2.09
C LYS A 565 -15.39 -16.98 -2.15
N ARG A 566 -15.15 -16.48 -3.35
CA ARG A 566 -14.32 -15.29 -3.56
C ARG A 566 -15.07 -14.04 -3.14
N VAL A 567 -14.39 -13.15 -2.41
CA VAL A 567 -14.83 -11.77 -2.17
C VAL A 567 -13.77 -10.83 -2.72
N VAL A 568 -14.18 -9.79 -3.43
CA VAL A 568 -13.28 -8.74 -3.90
C VAL A 568 -13.46 -7.53 -3.00
N PHE A 569 -12.40 -7.16 -2.30
CA PHE A 569 -12.31 -5.89 -1.56
C PHE A 569 -11.63 -4.86 -2.44
N LEU A 570 -12.29 -3.74 -2.62
CA LEU A 570 -11.83 -2.67 -3.47
C LEU A 570 -11.87 -1.36 -2.69
N SER A 571 -10.76 -0.63 -2.68
CA SER A 571 -10.66 0.68 -2.06
C SER A 571 -10.62 1.75 -3.14
N VAL A 572 -11.46 2.77 -3.00
CA VAL A 572 -11.48 3.96 -3.86
C VAL A 572 -11.27 5.22 -3.04
N ASP A 573 -10.51 6.15 -3.60
CA ASP A 573 -10.20 7.45 -3.02
C ASP A 573 -10.91 8.55 -3.81
N ASP A 574 -11.68 9.39 -3.11
CA ASP A 574 -12.43 10.51 -3.68
C ASP A 574 -11.83 11.89 -3.35
N GLY A 575 -10.65 11.91 -2.72
CA GLY A 575 -9.98 13.10 -2.21
C GLY A 575 -10.42 13.51 -0.80
N THR A 576 -11.62 13.10 -0.35
CA THR A 576 -12.10 13.36 1.03
C THR A 576 -11.85 12.18 1.96
N GLY A 577 -11.57 11.00 1.40
CA GLY A 577 -11.28 9.79 2.13
C GLY A 577 -11.20 8.56 1.24
N CYS A 578 -10.83 7.45 1.86
CA CYS A 578 -10.78 6.15 1.21
C CYS A 578 -12.02 5.32 1.60
N VAL A 579 -12.78 4.91 0.61
CA VAL A 579 -13.97 4.05 0.78
C VAL A 579 -13.59 2.61 0.46
N ASP A 580 -13.86 1.72 1.41
CA ASP A 580 -13.68 0.28 1.22
C ASP A 580 -15.01 -0.36 0.81
N ALA A 581 -15.03 -1.00 -0.36
CA ALA A 581 -16.21 -1.66 -0.91
C ALA A 581 -15.98 -3.17 -1.04
N SER A 582 -16.98 -3.96 -0.59
CA SER A 582 -16.94 -5.43 -0.64
C SER A 582 -17.86 -5.94 -1.74
N PHE A 583 -17.30 -6.64 -2.72
CA PHE A 583 -18.05 -7.25 -3.83
C PHE A 583 -18.20 -8.75 -3.61
N PHE A 584 -19.39 -9.18 -3.27
CA PHE A 584 -19.75 -10.60 -3.21
C PHE A 584 -20.08 -11.14 -4.61
N THR A 585 -20.37 -12.42 -4.73
CA THR A 585 -20.50 -13.13 -6.02
C THR A 585 -21.41 -12.41 -7.01
N GLU A 586 -22.60 -11.97 -6.60
CA GLU A 586 -23.57 -11.29 -7.47
C GLU A 586 -23.03 -9.95 -7.98
N ALA A 587 -22.46 -9.14 -7.08
CA ALA A 587 -21.84 -7.87 -7.43
C ALA A 587 -20.62 -8.04 -8.34
N GLN A 588 -19.84 -9.14 -8.18
CA GLN A 588 -18.74 -9.48 -9.09
C GLN A 588 -19.25 -9.80 -10.49
N HIS A 589 -20.36 -10.54 -10.62
CA HIS A 589 -20.98 -10.81 -11.91
C HIS A 589 -21.53 -9.55 -12.58
N ALA A 590 -22.16 -8.67 -11.80
CA ALA A 590 -22.70 -7.41 -12.31
C ALA A 590 -21.64 -6.39 -12.74
N SER A 591 -20.45 -6.42 -12.10
CA SER A 591 -19.38 -5.45 -12.32
C SER A 591 -18.23 -5.98 -13.18
N GLY A 592 -18.03 -7.31 -13.19
CA GLY A 592 -17.15 -8.05 -14.09
C GLY A 592 -15.73 -7.50 -14.19
N GLU A 593 -15.33 -7.25 -15.42
CA GLU A 593 -13.98 -6.81 -15.80
C GLU A 593 -13.57 -5.47 -15.15
N MET A 594 -14.53 -4.59 -14.87
CA MET A 594 -14.25 -3.23 -14.37
C MET A 594 -13.55 -3.22 -13.02
N LEU A 595 -13.80 -4.20 -12.15
CA LEU A 595 -13.18 -4.28 -10.82
C LEU A 595 -11.64 -4.32 -10.86
N PHE A 596 -11.07 -4.80 -11.97
CA PHE A 596 -9.63 -4.96 -12.14
C PHE A 596 -9.02 -4.07 -13.23
N SER A 597 -9.82 -3.59 -14.18
CA SER A 597 -9.35 -2.79 -15.32
C SER A 597 -9.61 -1.30 -15.13
N ALA A 598 -10.80 -0.90 -14.64
CA ALA A 598 -11.17 0.50 -14.50
C ALA A 598 -10.32 1.20 -13.42
N ARG A 599 -9.92 2.42 -13.71
CA ARG A 599 -9.13 3.26 -12.81
C ARG A 599 -10.02 4.18 -11.98
N LEU A 600 -11.07 4.72 -12.59
CA LEU A 600 -12.07 5.57 -11.94
C LEU A 600 -13.39 4.81 -11.89
N LEU A 601 -13.94 4.66 -10.71
CA LEU A 601 -15.14 3.86 -10.46
C LEU A 601 -16.24 4.68 -9.80
N LEU A 602 -17.47 4.43 -10.25
CA LEU A 602 -18.71 4.74 -9.54
C LEU A 602 -19.25 3.41 -9.00
N ILE A 603 -19.57 3.36 -7.72
CA ILE A 603 -19.99 2.13 -7.02
C ILE A 603 -21.33 2.39 -6.34
N GLU A 604 -22.31 1.57 -6.65
CA GLU A 604 -23.58 1.49 -5.92
C GLU A 604 -23.46 0.42 -4.83
N GLY A 605 -24.00 0.71 -3.65
CA GLY A 605 -24.02 -0.24 -2.57
C GLY A 605 -24.84 0.22 -1.37
N THR A 606 -24.74 -0.53 -0.30
CA THR A 606 -25.35 -0.22 0.99
C THR A 606 -24.27 0.01 2.05
N VAL A 607 -24.50 1.02 2.88
CA VAL A 607 -23.60 1.33 4.00
C VAL A 607 -23.64 0.19 5.01
N ARG A 608 -22.47 -0.27 5.40
CA ARG A 608 -22.27 -1.24 6.49
C ARG A 608 -21.44 -0.59 7.58
N ARG A 609 -22.02 -0.39 8.74
CA ARG A 609 -21.30 0.08 9.93
C ARG A 609 -20.94 -1.09 10.82
N THR A 610 -19.70 -1.10 11.27
CA THR A 610 -19.17 -2.07 12.22
C THR A 610 -18.43 -1.31 13.31
N GLY A 611 -19.07 -1.19 14.49
CA GLY A 611 -18.58 -0.32 15.56
C GLY A 611 -18.90 1.17 15.31
N ASP A 612 -18.33 2.04 16.15
CA ASP A 612 -18.67 3.46 16.17
C ASP A 612 -18.10 4.23 14.97
N ARG A 613 -16.97 3.79 14.41
CA ARG A 613 -16.23 4.54 13.38
C ARG A 613 -15.85 3.73 12.13
N ALA A 614 -16.02 2.42 12.11
CA ALA A 614 -15.78 1.61 10.94
C ALA A 614 -16.97 1.61 9.98
N VAL A 615 -16.77 2.16 8.80
CA VAL A 615 -17.76 2.23 7.71
C VAL A 615 -17.20 1.58 6.47
N SER A 616 -17.96 0.73 5.83
CA SER A 616 -17.66 0.14 4.52
C SER A 616 -18.93 0.12 3.66
N VAL A 617 -18.78 -0.14 2.37
CA VAL A 617 -19.87 -0.27 1.43
C VAL A 617 -19.98 -1.71 0.97
N GLN A 618 -21.12 -2.34 1.18
CA GLN A 618 -21.44 -3.60 0.52
C GLN A 618 -21.93 -3.28 -0.89
N ALA A 619 -21.08 -3.52 -1.88
CA ALA A 619 -21.32 -3.18 -3.26
C ALA A 619 -22.40 -4.07 -3.90
N VAL A 620 -23.20 -3.48 -4.75
CA VAL A 620 -24.18 -4.11 -5.63
C VAL A 620 -23.67 -4.10 -7.07
N ARG A 621 -23.14 -2.97 -7.51
CA ARG A 621 -22.67 -2.77 -8.89
C ARG A 621 -21.61 -1.67 -8.94
N ALA A 622 -20.77 -1.71 -9.98
CA ALA A 622 -19.82 -0.65 -10.31
C ALA A 622 -19.85 -0.29 -11.80
N TRP A 623 -19.47 0.95 -12.10
CA TRP A 623 -19.32 1.48 -13.45
C TRP A 623 -17.95 2.14 -13.61
N ASP A 624 -17.46 2.17 -14.85
CA ASP A 624 -16.24 2.90 -15.21
C ASP A 624 -16.60 4.34 -15.60
N LEU A 625 -16.11 5.32 -14.84
CA LEU A 625 -16.35 6.74 -15.12
C LEU A 625 -15.77 7.22 -16.47
N HIS A 626 -14.87 6.47 -17.09
CA HIS A 626 -14.38 6.73 -18.43
C HIS A 626 -15.30 6.24 -19.55
N ARG A 627 -16.40 5.53 -19.21
CA ARG A 627 -17.38 5.02 -20.16
C ARG A 627 -18.75 5.65 -19.92
N PRO A 628 -18.95 6.91 -20.33
CA PRO A 628 -20.16 7.67 -20.01
C PRO A 628 -21.45 6.99 -20.49
N GLU A 629 -21.39 6.21 -21.56
CA GLU A 629 -22.52 5.45 -22.12
C GLU A 629 -23.03 4.32 -21.18
N THR A 630 -22.25 3.95 -20.20
CA THR A 630 -22.62 2.89 -19.24
C THR A 630 -23.09 3.45 -17.89
N LEU A 631 -22.92 4.76 -17.69
CA LEU A 631 -23.21 5.39 -16.41
C LEU A 631 -24.72 5.53 -16.19
N PRO A 632 -25.21 5.51 -14.93
CA PRO A 632 -26.60 5.76 -14.63
C PRO A 632 -27.00 7.22 -14.92
N ASP A 633 -28.29 7.42 -15.20
CA ASP A 633 -28.85 8.76 -15.32
C ASP A 633 -28.79 9.52 -13.97
N PRO A 634 -28.80 10.87 -13.97
CA PRO A 634 -28.75 11.67 -12.75
C PRO A 634 -29.83 11.33 -11.72
N ASP A 635 -31.01 10.88 -12.17
CA ASP A 635 -32.14 10.51 -11.30
C ASP A 635 -32.11 9.03 -10.86
N TYR A 636 -31.01 8.33 -11.09
CA TYR A 636 -30.91 6.88 -10.87
C TYR A 636 -31.26 6.45 -9.44
N LEU A 637 -30.77 7.16 -8.42
CA LEU A 637 -31.06 6.82 -7.03
C LEU A 637 -32.54 7.05 -6.67
N ASP A 638 -33.16 8.09 -7.21
CA ASP A 638 -34.56 8.39 -6.92
C ASP A 638 -35.53 7.45 -7.65
N ALA A 639 -35.19 7.03 -8.88
CA ALA A 639 -35.95 6.06 -9.65
C ALA A 639 -35.90 4.63 -9.09
N THR A 640 -34.94 4.34 -8.20
CA THR A 640 -34.68 3.01 -7.63
C THR A 640 -35.00 2.93 -6.13
N ARG A 641 -35.49 4.02 -5.54
CA ARG A 641 -36.13 4.05 -4.20
C ARG A 641 -37.54 3.52 -4.28
#